data_bc3bb6f988944ecd16f0474282c49e01
#
_entry.id   bc3bb6f988944ecd16f0474282c49e01
#
_cell.length_a   1.000
_cell.length_b   1.000
_cell.length_c   1.000
_cell.angle_alpha   90.00
_cell.angle_beta   90.00
_cell.angle_gamma   90.00
#
_symmetry.space_group_name_H-M   'P 1'
#
loop_
_entity.id
_entity.type
_entity.pdbx_description
1 polymer ?
#
loop_
_entity_poly.entity_id
_entity_poly.type
_entity_poly.pdbx_seq_one_letter_code
_entity_poly.pdbx_strand_id
1 'polypeptide(L)'
;MKSDNTSVSNKTEGQQQKKQSKNFWPKKYSQPKTPAVIPNESKELTVKAKPQKKEAAPKKTAPAKAKAAPKTQAAAKKTQTKTAAPKAQGRPRTTQRRNTGTVKIIPLGGLGQIGMNITAFEYNNNILIVDCGVAFPDDEMLGIDLVIPDVTYLKENAKKIKGLVITHGHEDHIGAIPYIEKQLNIPVYATKLTMGLIDNKLNEHGLLKQVKKTVVKHGDVIKLGVFTVEFIKTNHSIADAAALAIHTPAGLIIHTGDFKIDHTPLFGEAIDLARFAELGREGVLALMADSTNAERPGYTQSEKNVGKTLDSLFAAHPKGRILVATFASNVDRVQQIINSAYKHGRKVAVEGRSMVNIIATASELGYIKIPKNTLIETDQMRNVPDDQIVMITTGSQGETMAALSRMANGTHRKVSIKPTDTIVFSSSPIPGNEKNVSNIMNELAMKGAKVVFQDTHVSGHACREEIRLIYALTKPQYAIPVHGEYRHLVRHSELALEMGIPKENVFVMEEGDVLELNKKAGKVTGKVPAQGILVDGLGIGDVGNIVLNDRRQLSQNGLIIVTVTLEKHGNSILAGPDIVSRGFVYVRESESLMEGARQVVEDAVEGCLTKNITDWGKLKSCIRDTLSNYIWKKTKRDPMILPIITEV
;
A
#
# COMPACT_ATOMS: atom_id res chain seq x y z
N MET A 1 61.79 -3.91 39.18
CA MET A 1 62.94 -4.75 38.80
C MET A 1 62.89 -4.82 37.30
N LYS A 2 63.76 -4.05 36.72
CA LYS A 2 64.74 -4.32 35.64
C LYS A 2 64.08 -4.83 34.32
N SER A 3 63.99 -3.99 33.28
CA SER A 3 65.06 -3.55 32.31
C SER A 3 65.39 -4.69 31.33
N ASP A 4 65.47 -4.57 30.01
CA ASP A 4 66.14 -3.66 29.12
C ASP A 4 65.65 -3.93 27.69
N ASN A 5 65.38 -2.91 26.90
CA ASN A 5 66.19 -2.37 25.82
C ASN A 5 66.96 -3.36 24.92
N THR A 6 66.67 -3.31 23.61
CA THR A 6 67.70 -2.90 22.66
C THR A 6 67.11 -2.61 21.23
N SER A 7 67.41 -1.42 20.79
CA SER A 7 67.36 -0.89 19.44
C SER A 7 68.46 -1.47 18.54
N VAL A 8 68.21 -1.68 17.27
CA VAL A 8 69.25 -1.48 16.24
C VAL A 8 68.61 -0.94 14.93
N SER A 9 69.07 0.24 14.57
CA SER A 9 68.95 0.89 13.28
C SER A 9 69.84 0.24 12.24
N ASN A 10 69.49 0.23 10.96
CA ASN A 10 70.42 0.68 9.93
C ASN A 10 69.74 1.05 8.59
N LYS A 11 70.20 2.18 8.10
CA LYS A 11 70.05 2.82 6.79
C LYS A 11 70.66 1.92 5.67
N THR A 12 70.14 2.08 4.45
CA THR A 12 70.87 2.72 3.32
C THR A 12 70.12 2.59 2.02
N GLU A 13 69.98 3.74 1.32
CA GLU A 13 70.17 4.04 -0.11
C GLU A 13 69.45 3.14 -1.12
N GLY A 14 68.55 3.57 -2.00
CA GLY A 14 68.70 4.71 -2.88
C GLY A 14 68.94 4.21 -4.31
N GLN A 15 67.95 4.17 -5.17
CA GLN A 15 68.14 4.46 -6.59
C GLN A 15 66.83 4.75 -7.32
N GLN A 16 66.85 5.91 -7.98
CA GLN A 16 65.85 6.40 -8.91
C GLN A 16 65.80 5.53 -10.18
N GLN A 17 64.59 5.17 -10.61
CA GLN A 17 64.37 5.01 -12.05
C GLN A 17 62.99 5.58 -12.44
N LYS A 18 63.02 6.70 -13.15
CA LYS A 18 61.98 7.24 -13.99
C LYS A 18 61.63 6.24 -15.09
N LYS A 19 60.35 5.86 -15.22
CA LYS A 19 59.78 5.44 -16.52
C LYS A 19 58.36 5.92 -16.66
N GLN A 20 58.22 6.93 -17.48
CA GLN A 20 57.21 7.28 -18.49
C GLN A 20 55.80 6.68 -18.30
N SER A 21 54.86 7.59 -18.01
CA SER A 21 53.42 7.48 -18.24
C SER A 21 53.13 7.28 -19.75
N LYS A 22 52.47 6.21 -20.11
CA LYS A 22 51.74 6.12 -21.39
C LYS A 22 50.26 6.16 -21.09
N ASN A 23 49.63 7.27 -21.52
CA ASN A 23 48.21 7.47 -21.63
C ASN A 23 47.55 6.37 -22.47
N PHE A 24 46.62 5.63 -21.90
CA PHE A 24 45.72 4.74 -22.61
C PHE A 24 44.29 5.25 -22.43
N TRP A 25 43.84 6.11 -23.37
CA TRP A 25 42.43 6.37 -23.62
C TRP A 25 42.11 5.80 -25.00
N PRO A 26 41.10 4.90 -25.14
CA PRO A 26 40.60 4.54 -26.45
C PRO A 26 39.63 5.61 -26.97
N LYS A 27 39.81 5.88 -28.27
CA LYS A 27 39.07 6.88 -29.04
C LYS A 27 37.57 6.58 -29.14
N LYS A 28 36.80 7.65 -29.10
CA LYS A 28 35.47 7.95 -29.71
C LYS A 28 34.65 6.72 -30.19
N TYR A 29 33.56 6.45 -29.50
CA TYR A 29 32.44 5.72 -30.07
C TYR A 29 31.65 6.66 -31.02
N SER A 30 31.59 6.27 -32.29
CA SER A 30 30.70 6.81 -33.31
C SER A 30 29.28 6.36 -33.02
N GLN A 31 28.34 7.28 -33.24
CA GLN A 31 26.90 7.05 -33.09
C GLN A 31 26.41 5.85 -33.95
N PRO A 32 25.50 5.01 -33.46
CA PRO A 32 24.90 3.99 -34.31
C PRO A 32 23.91 4.63 -35.28
N LYS A 33 24.06 4.28 -36.55
CA LYS A 33 23.14 4.63 -37.64
C LYS A 33 21.78 3.98 -37.39
N THR A 34 20.72 4.73 -37.60
CA THR A 34 19.30 4.31 -37.64
C THR A 34 19.14 3.06 -38.50
N PRO A 35 18.42 2.02 -38.08
CA PRO A 35 18.08 0.89 -38.91
C PRO A 35 17.07 1.31 -39.98
N ALA A 36 17.32 0.89 -41.21
CA ALA A 36 16.45 1.06 -42.34
C ALA A 36 15.13 0.33 -42.15
N VAL A 37 14.04 0.99 -42.54
CA VAL A 37 12.68 0.45 -42.63
C VAL A 37 12.68 -0.71 -43.64
N ILE A 38 12.34 -1.91 -43.21
CA ILE A 38 12.07 -3.07 -44.05
C ILE A 38 10.57 -3.03 -44.42
N PRO A 39 10.21 -3.10 -45.70
CA PRO A 39 8.80 -3.17 -46.11
C PRO A 39 8.19 -4.51 -45.75
N ASN A 40 7.01 -4.47 -45.14
CA ASN A 40 6.17 -5.62 -44.82
C ASN A 40 5.61 -6.23 -46.11
N GLU A 41 6.16 -7.33 -46.58
CA GLU A 41 5.50 -8.21 -47.55
C GLU A 41 4.62 -9.21 -46.80
N SER A 42 3.32 -8.97 -46.81
CA SER A 42 2.29 -9.92 -46.41
C SER A 42 2.17 -11.03 -47.46
N LYS A 43 2.74 -12.20 -47.16
CA LYS A 43 2.41 -13.43 -47.91
C LYS A 43 1.20 -14.09 -47.26
N GLU A 44 0.04 -13.96 -47.94
CA GLU A 44 -1.15 -14.77 -47.73
C GLU A 44 -0.83 -16.25 -47.96
N LEU A 45 -0.89 -17.05 -46.91
CA LEU A 45 -0.90 -18.51 -47.01
C LEU A 45 -2.35 -18.97 -47.19
N THR A 46 -2.76 -19.16 -48.46
CA THR A 46 -3.98 -19.85 -48.84
C THR A 46 -3.84 -21.35 -48.54
N VAL A 47 -4.48 -21.82 -47.51
CA VAL A 47 -4.68 -23.25 -47.25
C VAL A 47 -5.89 -23.72 -48.04
N LYS A 48 -5.67 -24.55 -49.05
CA LYS A 48 -6.73 -25.23 -49.83
C LYS A 48 -7.38 -26.30 -48.94
N ALA A 49 -8.66 -26.08 -48.59
CA ALA A 49 -9.51 -27.09 -47.97
C ALA A 49 -10.05 -28.06 -49.03
N LYS A 50 -9.89 -29.35 -48.78
CA LYS A 50 -10.56 -30.42 -49.54
C LYS A 50 -12.03 -30.50 -49.15
N PRO A 51 -12.94 -30.81 -50.12
CA PRO A 51 -14.39 -30.88 -49.86
C PRO A 51 -14.76 -32.15 -49.07
N GLN A 52 -15.45 -31.96 -47.94
CA GLN A 52 -16.18 -33.05 -47.27
C GLN A 52 -17.61 -33.15 -47.81
N LYS A 53 -18.04 -34.39 -48.00
CA LYS A 53 -19.34 -34.84 -48.52
C LYS A 53 -20.50 -34.28 -47.69
N LYS A 54 -21.53 -33.83 -48.41
CA LYS A 54 -22.86 -33.51 -47.89
C LYS A 54 -23.55 -34.80 -47.42
N GLU A 55 -23.93 -34.87 -46.16
CA GLU A 55 -24.97 -35.76 -45.66
C GLU A 55 -26.28 -34.99 -45.47
N ALA A 56 -27.38 -35.66 -45.84
CA ALA A 56 -28.69 -35.11 -46.05
C ALA A 56 -29.42 -34.75 -44.75
N ALA A 57 -30.18 -33.67 -44.79
CA ALA A 57 -31.07 -33.24 -43.73
C ALA A 57 -32.32 -34.12 -43.63
N PRO A 58 -32.82 -34.43 -42.41
CA PRO A 58 -34.12 -35.09 -42.27
C PRO A 58 -35.26 -34.10 -42.33
N LYS A 59 -36.31 -34.55 -43.04
CA LYS A 59 -37.54 -33.85 -43.35
C LYS A 59 -38.35 -33.44 -42.11
N LYS A 60 -38.94 -32.24 -42.19
CA LYS A 60 -40.01 -31.73 -41.33
C LYS A 60 -41.24 -32.60 -41.41
N THR A 61 -41.79 -33.05 -40.29
CA THR A 61 -43.18 -33.52 -40.18
C THR A 61 -44.01 -32.49 -39.42
N ALA A 62 -45.13 -32.12 -40.01
CA ALA A 62 -46.09 -31.15 -39.51
C ALA A 62 -47.02 -31.74 -38.43
N PRO A 63 -47.70 -30.90 -37.62
CA PRO A 63 -48.36 -31.33 -36.39
C PRO A 63 -49.77 -31.89 -36.60
N ALA A 64 -50.11 -32.91 -35.80
CA ALA A 64 -51.46 -33.49 -35.72
C ALA A 64 -52.35 -32.66 -34.78
N LYS A 65 -53.58 -32.42 -35.24
CA LYS A 65 -54.64 -31.66 -34.56
C LYS A 65 -55.17 -32.35 -33.31
N ALA A 66 -55.39 -31.57 -32.27
CA ALA A 66 -56.12 -31.92 -31.06
C ALA A 66 -57.63 -31.99 -31.32
N LYS A 67 -58.29 -33.00 -30.72
CA LYS A 67 -59.74 -33.10 -30.61
C LYS A 67 -60.24 -32.51 -29.31
N ALA A 68 -61.38 -31.81 -29.42
CA ALA A 68 -62.08 -31.08 -28.37
C ALA A 68 -63.09 -31.93 -27.60
N ALA A 69 -63.28 -31.52 -26.33
CA ALA A 69 -64.47 -31.42 -25.50
C ALA A 69 -65.19 -32.70 -25.01
N PRO A 70 -65.98 -32.69 -23.96
CA PRO A 70 -67.15 -31.82 -23.87
C PRO A 70 -67.44 -31.12 -22.54
N LYS A 71 -68.30 -30.11 -22.67
CA LYS A 71 -68.96 -29.34 -21.64
C LYS A 71 -70.03 -30.16 -20.89
N THR A 72 -70.18 -29.94 -19.58
CA THR A 72 -71.48 -30.15 -18.91
C THR A 72 -71.83 -28.88 -18.12
N GLN A 73 -73.02 -28.36 -18.45
CA GLN A 73 -73.77 -27.32 -17.75
C GLN A 73 -74.57 -27.97 -16.62
N ALA A 74 -74.75 -27.30 -15.51
CA ALA A 74 -75.94 -27.34 -14.69
C ALA A 74 -76.08 -26.09 -13.82
N ALA A 75 -77.07 -25.50 -13.97
CA ALA A 75 -77.97 -24.45 -13.68
C ALA A 75 -78.17 -24.08 -12.21
N ALA A 76 -78.38 -22.82 -12.09
CA ALA A 76 -78.93 -21.93 -11.07
C ALA A 76 -79.90 -22.44 -10.00
N LYS A 77 -79.77 -21.84 -8.80
CA LYS A 77 -80.96 -21.30 -8.07
C LYS A 77 -80.58 -20.15 -7.15
N LYS A 78 -81.26 -19.01 -7.34
CA LYS A 78 -81.28 -17.83 -6.48
C LYS A 78 -81.97 -18.12 -5.16
N THR A 79 -81.47 -17.62 -4.05
CA THR A 79 -82.29 -17.17 -2.93
C THR A 79 -81.64 -15.96 -2.30
N GLN A 80 -82.39 -14.84 -2.25
CA GLN A 80 -82.08 -13.58 -1.55
C GLN A 80 -82.40 -13.72 -0.08
N THR A 81 -81.51 -13.26 0.81
CA THR A 81 -81.88 -12.72 2.09
C THR A 81 -80.93 -11.55 2.38
N LYS A 82 -81.59 -10.39 2.60
CA LYS A 82 -80.98 -9.14 3.06
C LYS A 82 -80.73 -9.25 4.56
N THR A 83 -79.51 -8.94 4.99
CA THR A 83 -79.27 -8.42 6.36
C THR A 83 -78.15 -7.38 6.29
N ALA A 84 -78.38 -6.29 7.04
CA ALA A 84 -77.64 -5.04 7.00
C ALA A 84 -76.19 -5.15 7.57
N ALA A 85 -75.31 -4.38 7.00
CA ALA A 85 -73.91 -4.21 7.40
C ALA A 85 -73.79 -3.23 8.57
N PRO A 86 -72.79 -3.42 9.49
CA PRO A 86 -72.28 -2.33 10.32
C PRO A 86 -71.09 -1.69 9.57
N LYS A 87 -71.06 -0.37 9.50
CA LYS A 87 -70.00 0.49 8.99
C LYS A 87 -68.72 0.22 9.77
N ALA A 88 -67.72 -0.38 9.12
CA ALA A 88 -66.33 -0.39 9.60
C ALA A 88 -65.71 0.97 9.32
N GLN A 89 -65.37 1.70 10.38
CA GLN A 89 -64.55 2.90 10.33
C GLN A 89 -63.18 2.56 9.73
N GLY A 90 -62.87 3.16 8.60
CA GLY A 90 -61.58 3.08 7.96
C GLY A 90 -60.49 3.64 8.89
N ARG A 91 -59.59 2.77 9.38
CA ARG A 91 -58.33 3.22 9.94
C ARG A 91 -57.56 3.92 8.82
N PRO A 92 -57.00 5.10 9.04
CA PRO A 92 -56.16 5.74 8.03
C PRO A 92 -54.95 4.82 7.79
N ARG A 93 -54.82 4.36 6.57
CA ARG A 93 -53.63 3.71 6.05
C ARG A 93 -52.55 4.78 6.07
N THR A 94 -51.75 4.82 7.14
CA THR A 94 -50.51 5.60 7.20
C THR A 94 -49.65 5.06 6.07
N THR A 95 -49.71 5.73 4.92
CA THR A 95 -48.63 5.65 3.93
C THR A 95 -47.39 6.12 4.67
N GLN A 96 -46.57 5.17 5.16
CA GLN A 96 -45.21 5.48 5.50
C GLN A 96 -44.65 6.15 4.24
N ARG A 97 -44.50 7.47 4.29
CA ARG A 97 -43.63 8.19 3.35
C ARG A 97 -42.31 7.43 3.38
N ARG A 98 -42.04 6.67 2.30
CA ARG A 98 -40.70 6.13 2.07
C ARG A 98 -39.78 7.34 2.09
N ASN A 99 -39.08 7.50 3.20
CA ASN A 99 -38.07 8.54 3.35
C ASN A 99 -36.98 8.18 2.36
N THR A 100 -37.02 8.77 1.16
CA THR A 100 -35.99 8.63 0.12
C THR A 100 -34.82 9.54 0.49
N GLY A 101 -34.27 9.30 1.69
CA GLY A 101 -33.10 9.99 2.17
C GLY A 101 -31.90 9.69 1.27
N THR A 102 -30.92 10.52 1.39
CA THR A 102 -29.66 10.44 0.64
C THR A 102 -28.60 9.81 1.54
N VAL A 103 -27.83 8.85 1.03
CA VAL A 103 -26.63 8.36 1.69
C VAL A 103 -25.45 9.22 1.25
N LYS A 104 -24.58 9.57 2.18
CA LYS A 104 -23.29 10.20 1.89
C LYS A 104 -22.21 9.16 1.90
N ILE A 105 -21.34 9.21 0.91
CA ILE A 105 -20.09 8.42 0.81
C ILE A 105 -18.95 9.42 0.92
N ILE A 106 -18.09 9.23 1.91
CA ILE A 106 -17.03 10.17 2.26
C ILE A 106 -15.72 9.39 2.41
N PRO A 107 -14.91 9.28 1.34
CA PRO A 107 -13.57 8.72 1.44
C PRO A 107 -12.69 9.66 2.26
N LEU A 108 -12.14 9.18 3.35
CA LEU A 108 -11.19 9.91 4.20
C LEU A 108 -9.74 9.50 3.90
N GLY A 109 -9.56 8.60 2.93
CA GLY A 109 -8.30 8.09 2.44
C GLY A 109 -8.49 7.02 1.37
N GLY A 110 -7.39 6.57 0.73
CA GLY A 110 -7.40 5.48 -0.25
C GLY A 110 -7.75 5.89 -1.67
N LEU A 111 -7.78 7.18 -1.98
CA LEU A 111 -8.03 7.69 -3.34
C LEU A 111 -6.88 8.53 -3.85
N GLY A 112 -6.47 8.28 -5.10
CA GLY A 112 -5.34 8.97 -5.72
C GLY A 112 -3.95 8.51 -5.23
N GLN A 113 -3.93 7.55 -4.30
CA GLN A 113 -2.74 6.91 -3.74
C GLN A 113 -3.01 5.42 -3.46
N ILE A 114 -1.95 4.67 -3.17
CA ILE A 114 -2.05 3.30 -2.64
C ILE A 114 -1.89 3.37 -1.12
N GLY A 115 -2.88 2.88 -0.40
CA GLY A 115 -2.89 2.84 1.07
C GLY A 115 -3.86 3.82 1.71
N MET A 116 -3.85 3.88 3.05
CA MET A 116 -4.70 4.73 3.89
C MET A 116 -6.20 4.58 3.61
N ASN A 117 -6.64 3.34 3.32
CA ASN A 117 -8.04 3.08 2.98
C ASN A 117 -8.96 3.31 4.18
N ILE A 118 -9.89 4.24 4.05
CA ILE A 118 -10.94 4.51 5.03
C ILE A 118 -12.09 5.27 4.35
N THR A 119 -13.31 4.74 4.46
CA THR A 119 -14.51 5.38 3.91
C THR A 119 -15.62 5.45 4.96
N ALA A 120 -16.20 6.62 5.13
CA ALA A 120 -17.39 6.81 5.97
C ALA A 120 -18.67 6.84 5.13
N PHE A 121 -19.67 6.07 5.56
CA PHE A 121 -21.02 6.07 5.00
C PHE A 121 -21.96 6.73 6.01
N GLU A 122 -22.53 7.88 5.67
CA GLU A 122 -23.45 8.58 6.56
C GLU A 122 -24.89 8.54 6.03
N TYR A 123 -25.81 8.15 6.88
CA TYR A 123 -27.24 8.28 6.63
C TYR A 123 -27.92 8.84 7.88
N ASN A 124 -28.39 10.10 7.81
CA ASN A 124 -28.93 10.84 8.96
C ASN A 124 -27.94 10.83 10.15
N ASN A 125 -28.35 10.31 11.29
CA ASN A 125 -27.57 10.23 12.54
C ASN A 125 -26.82 8.88 12.69
N ASN A 126 -26.46 8.23 11.59
CA ASN A 126 -25.72 6.98 11.63
C ASN A 126 -24.53 7.07 10.66
N ILE A 127 -23.36 6.70 11.15
CA ILE A 127 -22.14 6.57 10.36
C ILE A 127 -21.62 5.14 10.49
N LEU A 128 -21.37 4.50 9.37
CA LEU A 128 -20.62 3.26 9.22
C LEU A 128 -19.25 3.61 8.64
N ILE A 129 -18.20 3.00 9.17
CA ILE A 129 -16.84 3.16 8.64
C ILE A 129 -16.41 1.82 8.02
N VAL A 130 -15.81 1.87 6.85
CA VAL A 130 -15.20 0.73 6.17
C VAL A 130 -13.71 0.96 6.05
N ASP A 131 -12.94 0.04 6.61
CA ASP A 131 -11.49 0.01 6.70
C ASP A 131 -10.89 1.19 7.50
N CYS A 132 -9.62 1.05 7.90
CA CYS A 132 -8.87 2.04 8.66
C CYS A 132 -7.37 1.78 8.51
N GLY A 133 -6.85 2.07 7.33
CA GLY A 133 -5.50 1.75 6.91
C GLY A 133 -4.48 2.86 7.10
N VAL A 134 -3.21 2.52 6.89
CA VAL A 134 -2.10 3.48 6.78
C VAL A 134 -1.62 3.58 5.35
N ALA A 135 -0.97 4.70 5.01
CA ALA A 135 -0.08 4.79 3.87
C ALA A 135 1.38 4.76 4.35
N PHE A 136 2.27 4.28 3.48
CA PHE A 136 3.71 4.37 3.71
C PHE A 136 4.22 5.72 3.19
N PRO A 137 5.20 6.32 3.90
CA PRO A 137 5.77 7.59 3.46
C PRO A 137 6.51 7.42 2.13
N ASP A 138 6.49 8.46 1.30
CA ASP A 138 7.34 8.55 0.12
C ASP A 138 8.79 8.97 0.47
N ASP A 139 9.69 8.90 -0.53
CA ASP A 139 11.12 9.21 -0.35
C ASP A 139 11.37 10.67 0.09
N GLU A 140 10.41 11.57 -0.06
CA GLU A 140 10.52 12.96 0.33
C GLU A 140 10.11 13.21 1.78
N MET A 141 9.38 12.28 2.39
CA MET A 141 8.94 12.32 3.80
C MET A 141 10.02 11.79 4.74
N LEU A 142 11.17 12.44 4.76
CA LEU A 142 12.34 12.03 5.53
C LEU A 142 12.05 11.84 7.02
N GLY A 143 12.29 10.63 7.54
CA GLY A 143 12.12 10.29 8.96
C GLY A 143 10.68 10.09 9.40
N ILE A 144 9.72 9.99 8.46
CA ILE A 144 8.35 9.60 8.76
C ILE A 144 8.23 8.07 8.69
N ASP A 145 7.59 7.48 9.70
CA ASP A 145 7.39 6.03 9.77
C ASP A 145 6.16 5.58 8.97
N LEU A 146 5.06 6.33 9.06
CA LEU A 146 3.80 6.05 8.37
C LEU A 146 2.88 7.27 8.34
N VAL A 147 1.84 7.21 7.50
CA VAL A 147 0.79 8.22 7.38
C VAL A 147 -0.54 7.62 7.77
N ILE A 148 -1.27 8.28 8.67
CA ILE A 148 -2.62 7.86 9.11
C ILE A 148 -3.67 8.84 8.59
N PRO A 149 -4.95 8.40 8.42
CA PRO A 149 -6.00 9.28 7.95
C PRO A 149 -6.36 10.38 8.98
N ASP A 150 -6.71 11.56 8.47
CA ASP A 150 -7.37 12.58 9.28
C ASP A 150 -8.81 12.18 9.58
N VAL A 151 -9.08 11.95 10.84
CA VAL A 151 -10.41 11.57 11.34
C VAL A 151 -11.16 12.70 12.05
N THR A 152 -10.80 13.95 11.76
CA THR A 152 -11.48 15.12 12.36
C THR A 152 -12.98 15.07 12.14
N TYR A 153 -13.42 14.75 10.91
CA TYR A 153 -14.85 14.56 10.61
C TYR A 153 -15.50 13.49 11.51
N LEU A 154 -14.84 12.38 11.75
CA LEU A 154 -15.36 11.29 12.60
C LEU A 154 -15.40 11.69 14.07
N LYS A 155 -14.41 12.45 14.56
CA LYS A 155 -14.38 12.97 15.94
C LYS A 155 -15.55 13.92 16.21
N GLU A 156 -15.81 14.85 15.29
CA GLU A 156 -16.94 15.79 15.38
C GLU A 156 -18.29 15.06 15.35
N ASN A 157 -18.35 13.90 14.71
CA ASN A 157 -19.54 13.08 14.56
C ASN A 157 -19.52 11.77 15.38
N ALA A 158 -18.66 11.65 16.40
CA ALA A 158 -18.41 10.40 17.13
C ALA A 158 -19.68 9.70 17.63
N LYS A 159 -20.69 10.47 18.10
CA LYS A 159 -21.98 9.92 18.59
C LYS A 159 -22.82 9.24 17.50
N LYS A 160 -22.57 9.54 16.22
CA LYS A 160 -23.26 8.95 15.08
C LYS A 160 -22.63 7.62 14.65
N ILE A 161 -21.38 7.33 15.00
CA ILE A 161 -20.65 6.14 14.57
C ILE A 161 -21.28 4.89 15.17
N LYS A 162 -21.54 3.88 14.31
CA LYS A 162 -22.17 2.61 14.69
C LYS A 162 -21.20 1.44 14.69
N GLY A 163 -20.11 1.53 13.94
CA GLY A 163 -19.07 0.52 13.88
C GLY A 163 -18.07 0.76 12.76
N LEU A 164 -16.94 0.08 12.89
CA LEU A 164 -15.88 -0.04 11.92
C LEU A 164 -15.90 -1.47 11.37
N VAL A 165 -16.07 -1.62 10.07
CA VAL A 165 -16.11 -2.91 9.35
C VAL A 165 -14.88 -3.03 8.49
N ILE A 166 -14.17 -4.15 8.60
CA ILE A 166 -12.90 -4.36 7.91
C ILE A 166 -13.06 -5.40 6.81
N THR A 167 -12.59 -5.07 5.61
CA THR A 167 -12.62 -5.94 4.44
C THR A 167 -11.58 -7.05 4.53
N HIS A 168 -10.34 -6.74 4.90
CA HIS A 168 -9.25 -7.71 5.03
C HIS A 168 -8.08 -7.16 5.88
N GLY A 169 -7.05 -7.99 6.11
CA GLY A 169 -6.00 -7.74 7.11
C GLY A 169 -4.69 -7.13 6.59
N HIS A 170 -4.67 -6.45 5.44
CA HIS A 170 -3.49 -5.71 5.01
C HIS A 170 -3.30 -4.40 5.77
N GLU A 171 -2.06 -3.90 5.84
CA GLU A 171 -1.70 -2.70 6.61
C GLU A 171 -2.46 -1.46 6.15
N ASP A 172 -2.65 -1.32 4.87
CA ASP A 172 -3.38 -0.22 4.25
C ASP A 172 -4.90 -0.28 4.44
N HIS A 173 -5.40 -1.30 5.18
CA HIS A 173 -6.79 -1.44 5.60
C HIS A 173 -6.97 -1.54 7.13
N ILE A 174 -5.93 -1.94 7.89
CA ILE A 174 -6.02 -2.09 9.35
C ILE A 174 -4.96 -1.30 10.14
N GLY A 175 -3.94 -0.76 9.46
CA GLY A 175 -2.75 -0.23 10.13
C GLY A 175 -3.02 0.98 11.02
N ALA A 176 -4.02 1.80 10.71
CA ALA A 176 -4.35 2.99 11.49
C ALA A 176 -5.30 2.70 12.68
N ILE A 177 -5.87 1.50 12.78
CA ILE A 177 -6.83 1.15 13.86
C ILE A 177 -6.31 1.53 15.25
N PRO A 178 -5.06 1.21 15.69
CA PRO A 178 -4.62 1.57 17.03
C PRO A 178 -4.57 3.07 17.30
N TYR A 179 -4.28 3.87 16.26
CA TYR A 179 -4.19 5.33 16.37
C TYR A 179 -5.59 5.96 16.49
N ILE A 180 -6.55 5.43 15.74
CA ILE A 180 -7.92 5.93 15.70
C ILE A 180 -8.69 5.47 16.93
N GLU A 181 -8.51 4.21 17.37
CA GLU A 181 -9.18 3.65 18.56
C GLU A 181 -8.79 4.35 19.86
N LYS A 182 -7.59 4.88 19.98
CA LYS A 182 -7.20 5.76 21.11
C LYS A 182 -8.09 7.00 21.22
N GLN A 183 -8.72 7.43 20.13
CA GLN A 183 -9.46 8.68 20.03
C GLN A 183 -10.97 8.47 20.00
N LEU A 184 -11.47 7.35 19.43
CA LEU A 184 -12.88 7.16 19.10
C LEU A 184 -13.51 5.96 19.79
N ASN A 185 -12.78 4.90 20.12
CA ASN A 185 -13.26 3.66 20.73
C ASN A 185 -14.50 3.07 20.02
N ILE A 186 -14.32 2.66 18.76
CA ILE A 186 -15.37 2.18 17.86
C ILE A 186 -15.46 0.65 17.92
N PRO A 187 -16.66 0.02 17.92
CA PRO A 187 -16.77 -1.42 17.77
C PRO A 187 -16.26 -1.89 16.40
N VAL A 188 -15.31 -2.86 16.39
CA VAL A 188 -14.66 -3.39 15.19
C VAL A 188 -15.25 -4.74 14.81
N TYR A 189 -15.54 -4.93 13.52
CA TYR A 189 -16.07 -6.15 12.92
C TYR A 189 -15.16 -6.62 11.80
N ALA A 190 -14.62 -7.82 11.89
CA ALA A 190 -13.70 -8.38 10.89
C ALA A 190 -13.77 -9.91 10.85
N THR A 191 -13.32 -10.50 9.76
CA THR A 191 -13.14 -11.96 9.64
C THR A 191 -12.07 -12.48 10.60
N LYS A 192 -12.02 -13.79 10.80
CA LYS A 192 -11.21 -14.41 11.86
C LYS A 192 -9.71 -14.11 11.75
N LEU A 193 -9.11 -14.25 10.57
CA LEU A 193 -7.69 -13.95 10.38
C LEU A 193 -7.43 -12.45 10.53
N THR A 194 -8.24 -11.62 9.89
CA THR A 194 -8.15 -10.17 9.97
C THR A 194 -8.23 -9.69 11.42
N MET A 195 -9.15 -10.24 12.22
CA MET A 195 -9.26 -9.90 13.64
C MET A 195 -8.03 -10.31 14.44
N GLY A 196 -7.43 -11.47 14.15
CA GLY A 196 -6.18 -11.88 14.78
C GLY A 196 -5.02 -10.94 14.49
N LEU A 197 -4.94 -10.40 13.28
CA LEU A 197 -3.93 -9.39 12.91
C LEU A 197 -4.20 -8.04 13.60
N ILE A 198 -5.46 -7.63 13.70
CA ILE A 198 -5.86 -6.44 14.47
C ILE A 198 -5.51 -6.61 15.96
N ASP A 199 -5.71 -7.81 16.51
CA ASP A 199 -5.37 -8.11 17.91
C ASP A 199 -3.88 -7.93 18.19
N ASN A 200 -3.01 -8.36 17.27
CA ASN A 200 -1.56 -8.11 17.40
C ASN A 200 -1.25 -6.61 17.48
N LYS A 201 -1.83 -5.82 16.58
CA LYS A 201 -1.64 -4.36 16.55
C LYS A 201 -2.16 -3.68 17.80
N LEU A 202 -3.36 -4.03 18.22
CA LEU A 202 -3.95 -3.50 19.46
C LEU A 202 -3.12 -3.88 20.69
N ASN A 203 -2.53 -5.08 20.70
CA ASN A 203 -1.65 -5.52 21.79
C ASN A 203 -0.34 -4.71 21.84
N GLU A 204 0.29 -4.46 20.69
CA GLU A 204 1.48 -3.61 20.56
C GLU A 204 1.26 -2.20 21.11
N HIS A 205 0.03 -1.67 20.96
CA HIS A 205 -0.37 -0.34 21.45
C HIS A 205 -1.06 -0.35 22.83
N GLY A 206 -1.18 -1.53 23.50
CA GLY A 206 -1.83 -1.66 24.82
C GLY A 206 -3.34 -1.49 24.82
N LEU A 207 -4.00 -1.63 23.66
CA LEU A 207 -5.44 -1.39 23.48
C LEU A 207 -6.28 -2.67 23.40
N LEU A 208 -5.67 -3.85 23.43
CA LEU A 208 -6.30 -5.15 23.18
C LEU A 208 -7.59 -5.38 23.97
N LYS A 209 -7.62 -4.93 25.24
CA LYS A 209 -8.76 -5.10 26.16
C LYS A 209 -9.78 -3.94 26.09
N GLN A 210 -9.44 -2.83 25.45
CA GLN A 210 -10.27 -1.62 25.44
C GLN A 210 -11.24 -1.62 24.26
N VAL A 211 -10.80 -2.16 23.10
CA VAL A 211 -11.56 -2.16 21.86
C VAL A 211 -12.56 -3.31 21.85
N LYS A 212 -13.84 -2.99 21.59
CA LYS A 212 -14.89 -3.99 21.41
C LYS A 212 -14.76 -4.62 20.02
N LYS A 213 -14.58 -5.94 19.97
CA LYS A 213 -14.33 -6.68 18.74
C LYS A 213 -15.39 -7.76 18.52
N THR A 214 -15.76 -8.00 17.27
CA THR A 214 -16.68 -9.06 16.86
C THR A 214 -16.13 -9.76 15.63
N VAL A 215 -15.85 -11.05 15.76
CA VAL A 215 -15.45 -11.89 14.63
C VAL A 215 -16.69 -12.28 13.83
N VAL A 216 -16.63 -12.07 12.52
CA VAL A 216 -17.66 -12.44 11.54
C VAL A 216 -17.14 -13.47 10.56
N LYS A 217 -18.04 -14.11 9.81
CA LYS A 217 -17.75 -15.06 8.73
C LYS A 217 -18.35 -14.56 7.42
N HIS A 218 -17.87 -15.09 6.31
CA HIS A 218 -18.55 -14.91 5.03
C HIS A 218 -19.99 -15.42 5.10
N GLY A 219 -20.93 -14.64 4.57
CA GLY A 219 -22.37 -14.87 4.67
C GLY A 219 -23.03 -14.26 5.91
N ASP A 220 -22.26 -13.83 6.92
CA ASP A 220 -22.84 -13.16 8.08
C ASP A 220 -23.40 -11.78 7.69
N VAL A 221 -24.54 -11.46 8.29
CA VAL A 221 -25.24 -10.18 8.12
C VAL A 221 -25.36 -9.49 9.46
N ILE A 222 -24.78 -8.31 9.59
CA ILE A 222 -24.80 -7.53 10.83
C ILE A 222 -25.60 -6.23 10.67
N LYS A 223 -26.25 -5.79 11.76
CA LYS A 223 -27.02 -4.54 11.76
C LYS A 223 -26.32 -3.48 12.58
N LEU A 224 -25.97 -2.37 11.94
CA LEU A 224 -25.27 -1.23 12.52
C LEU A 224 -26.09 0.05 12.35
N GLY A 225 -26.97 0.32 13.30
CA GLY A 225 -27.94 1.41 13.21
C GLY A 225 -28.95 1.18 12.07
N VAL A 226 -28.89 2.04 11.04
CA VAL A 226 -29.72 1.94 9.83
C VAL A 226 -29.10 1.09 8.73
N PHE A 227 -27.81 0.77 8.87
CA PHE A 227 -27.07 -0.06 7.93
C PHE A 227 -27.25 -1.53 8.26
N THR A 228 -27.35 -2.35 7.22
CA THR A 228 -27.22 -3.81 7.31
C THR A 228 -26.09 -4.20 6.39
N VAL A 229 -25.05 -4.83 6.95
CA VAL A 229 -23.81 -5.16 6.22
C VAL A 229 -23.68 -6.67 6.13
N GLU A 230 -23.57 -7.18 4.92
CA GLU A 230 -23.30 -8.58 4.61
C GLU A 230 -21.85 -8.74 4.16
N PHE A 231 -21.17 -9.76 4.67
CA PHE A 231 -19.78 -10.10 4.32
C PHE A 231 -19.77 -11.16 3.21
N ILE A 232 -19.39 -10.78 2.00
CA ILE A 232 -19.34 -11.66 0.83
C ILE A 232 -17.95 -12.22 0.67
N LYS A 233 -17.84 -13.53 0.42
CA LYS A 233 -16.54 -14.15 0.15
C LYS A 233 -15.91 -13.58 -1.12
N THR A 234 -14.67 -13.07 -0.97
CA THR A 234 -13.81 -12.68 -2.10
C THR A 234 -12.44 -13.35 -2.00
N ASN A 235 -11.63 -13.26 -3.06
CA ASN A 235 -10.23 -13.69 -3.05
C ASN A 235 -9.32 -12.47 -3.17
N HIS A 236 -8.24 -12.49 -2.44
CA HIS A 236 -7.16 -11.51 -2.50
C HIS A 236 -5.81 -12.21 -2.24
N SER A 237 -4.74 -11.46 -2.00
CA SER A 237 -3.42 -12.00 -1.60
C SER A 237 -3.32 -12.38 -0.12
N ILE A 238 -4.40 -12.22 0.63
CA ILE A 238 -4.54 -12.63 2.04
C ILE A 238 -5.80 -13.45 2.21
N ALA A 239 -5.77 -14.46 3.08
CA ALA A 239 -6.94 -15.26 3.40
C ALA A 239 -8.01 -14.44 4.13
N ASP A 240 -9.25 -14.92 4.07
CA ASP A 240 -10.42 -14.31 4.72
C ASP A 240 -10.81 -12.91 4.24
N ALA A 241 -10.36 -12.46 3.07
CA ALA A 241 -10.83 -11.22 2.48
C ALA A 241 -12.35 -11.28 2.19
N ALA A 242 -13.04 -10.17 2.41
CA ALA A 242 -14.47 -10.03 2.22
C ALA A 242 -14.81 -8.75 1.44
N ALA A 243 -15.71 -8.87 0.47
CA ALA A 243 -16.46 -7.74 -0.05
C ALA A 243 -17.68 -7.48 0.85
N LEU A 244 -18.23 -6.28 0.79
CA LEU A 244 -19.33 -5.84 1.65
C LEU A 244 -20.55 -5.46 0.81
N ALA A 245 -21.72 -6.02 1.11
CA ALA A 245 -23.00 -5.49 0.67
C ALA A 245 -23.60 -4.63 1.77
N ILE A 246 -23.63 -3.34 1.56
CA ILE A 246 -24.07 -2.33 2.53
C ILE A 246 -25.50 -1.88 2.16
N HIS A 247 -26.50 -2.47 2.81
CA HIS A 247 -27.90 -2.07 2.63
C HIS A 247 -28.16 -0.80 3.43
N THR A 248 -28.60 0.23 2.74
CA THR A 248 -28.99 1.53 3.29
C THR A 248 -30.45 1.84 2.94
N PRO A 249 -31.12 2.75 3.64
CA PRO A 249 -32.46 3.17 3.23
C PRO A 249 -32.49 3.88 1.84
N ALA A 250 -31.36 4.39 1.35
CA ALA A 250 -31.22 4.97 0.01
C ALA A 250 -31.06 3.92 -1.10
N GLY A 251 -30.49 2.76 -0.79
CA GLY A 251 -30.23 1.65 -1.69
C GLY A 251 -29.06 0.79 -1.25
N LEU A 252 -28.77 -0.24 -2.02
CA LEU A 252 -27.66 -1.17 -1.81
C LEU A 252 -26.36 -0.62 -2.41
N ILE A 253 -25.30 -0.58 -1.60
CA ILE A 253 -23.95 -0.25 -2.03
C ILE A 253 -23.09 -1.52 -1.91
N ILE A 254 -22.32 -1.84 -2.92
CA ILE A 254 -21.32 -2.90 -2.88
C ILE A 254 -19.95 -2.26 -2.80
N HIS A 255 -19.16 -2.66 -1.79
CA HIS A 255 -17.74 -2.35 -1.68
C HIS A 255 -16.96 -3.64 -1.85
N THR A 256 -16.15 -3.76 -2.91
CA THR A 256 -15.45 -5.03 -3.20
C THR A 256 -14.37 -5.36 -2.18
N GLY A 257 -13.87 -4.35 -1.43
CA GLY A 257 -12.55 -4.44 -0.84
C GLY A 257 -11.52 -4.69 -1.96
N ASP A 258 -10.36 -5.13 -1.62
CA ASP A 258 -9.37 -5.60 -2.58
C ASP A 258 -9.76 -7.01 -3.02
N PHE A 259 -9.76 -7.24 -4.32
CA PHE A 259 -10.22 -8.51 -4.83
C PHE A 259 -9.52 -8.95 -6.11
N LYS A 260 -9.57 -10.25 -6.37
CA LYS A 260 -9.35 -10.88 -7.67
C LYS A 260 -10.33 -12.02 -7.87
N ILE A 261 -10.44 -12.53 -9.08
CA ILE A 261 -11.27 -13.70 -9.39
C ILE A 261 -10.36 -14.91 -9.57
N ASP A 262 -10.14 -15.65 -8.48
CA ASP A 262 -9.38 -16.89 -8.50
C ASP A 262 -10.34 -18.09 -8.46
N HIS A 263 -10.53 -18.77 -9.60
CA HIS A 263 -11.38 -19.95 -9.70
C HIS A 263 -10.77 -21.22 -9.08
N THR A 264 -9.49 -21.19 -8.76
CA THR A 264 -8.74 -22.31 -8.19
C THR A 264 -7.85 -21.85 -7.04
N PRO A 265 -8.43 -21.20 -6.01
CA PRO A 265 -7.64 -20.69 -4.89
C PRO A 265 -6.87 -21.82 -4.21
N LEU A 266 -5.78 -21.49 -3.55
CA LEU A 266 -4.95 -22.47 -2.87
C LEU A 266 -5.65 -23.03 -1.65
N PHE A 267 -6.30 -22.17 -0.87
CA PHE A 267 -7.07 -22.50 0.32
C PHE A 267 -8.43 -21.80 0.31
N GLY A 268 -9.40 -22.46 0.95
CA GLY A 268 -10.75 -21.93 1.04
C GLY A 268 -11.52 -22.04 -0.28
N GLU A 269 -12.54 -21.21 -0.40
CA GLU A 269 -13.46 -21.17 -1.52
C GLU A 269 -13.13 -20.03 -2.50
N ALA A 270 -13.54 -20.18 -3.75
CA ALA A 270 -13.49 -19.12 -4.74
C ALA A 270 -14.40 -17.96 -4.33
N ILE A 271 -14.19 -16.79 -4.96
CA ILE A 271 -15.08 -15.63 -4.83
C ILE A 271 -16.53 -16.01 -5.13
N ASP A 272 -17.46 -15.54 -4.32
CA ASP A 272 -18.90 -15.84 -4.49
C ASP A 272 -19.54 -14.94 -5.56
N LEU A 273 -19.23 -15.25 -6.82
CA LEU A 273 -19.81 -14.55 -7.98
C LEU A 273 -21.33 -14.72 -8.07
N ALA A 274 -21.87 -15.83 -7.53
CA ALA A 274 -23.31 -16.06 -7.50
C ALA A 274 -24.01 -15.00 -6.64
N ARG A 275 -23.44 -14.70 -5.45
CA ARG A 275 -24.00 -13.67 -4.57
C ARG A 275 -23.93 -12.27 -5.20
N PHE A 276 -22.86 -11.93 -5.89
CA PHE A 276 -22.79 -10.67 -6.64
C PHE A 276 -23.90 -10.57 -7.71
N ALA A 277 -24.19 -11.66 -8.42
CA ALA A 277 -25.26 -11.70 -9.43
C ALA A 277 -26.65 -11.59 -8.79
N GLU A 278 -26.89 -12.22 -7.63
CA GLU A 278 -28.13 -12.09 -6.88
C GLU A 278 -28.37 -10.65 -6.43
N LEU A 279 -27.36 -9.99 -5.84
CA LEU A 279 -27.40 -8.58 -5.46
C LEU A 279 -27.66 -7.67 -6.66
N GLY A 280 -27.08 -8.01 -7.83
CA GLY A 280 -27.37 -7.31 -9.08
C GLY A 280 -28.85 -7.39 -9.50
N ARG A 281 -29.54 -8.51 -9.22
CA ARG A 281 -31.00 -8.66 -9.43
C ARG A 281 -31.83 -7.88 -8.41
N GLU A 282 -31.35 -7.77 -7.17
CA GLU A 282 -31.98 -6.94 -6.13
C GLU A 282 -31.91 -5.44 -6.49
N GLY A 283 -30.89 -5.04 -7.24
CA GLY A 283 -30.63 -3.66 -7.71
C GLY A 283 -29.61 -2.93 -6.85
N VAL A 284 -28.45 -2.71 -7.44
CA VAL A 284 -27.30 -2.05 -6.81
C VAL A 284 -27.35 -0.55 -7.09
N LEU A 285 -27.38 0.25 -6.03
CA LEU A 285 -27.30 1.72 -6.12
C LEU A 285 -25.90 2.16 -6.57
N ALA A 286 -24.85 1.68 -5.90
CA ALA A 286 -23.47 2.03 -6.22
C ALA A 286 -22.54 0.83 -6.06
N LEU A 287 -21.54 0.76 -6.94
CA LEU A 287 -20.40 -0.14 -6.84
C LEU A 287 -19.14 0.67 -6.56
N MET A 288 -18.50 0.39 -5.43
CA MET A 288 -17.17 0.84 -5.06
C MET A 288 -16.20 -0.32 -5.28
N ALA A 289 -15.34 -0.25 -6.28
CA ALA A 289 -14.50 -1.38 -6.66
C ALA A 289 -13.02 -0.99 -6.80
N ASP A 290 -12.15 -1.93 -6.39
CA ASP A 290 -10.69 -1.86 -6.47
C ASP A 290 -10.21 -1.50 -7.88
N SER A 291 -9.29 -0.53 -7.98
CA SER A 291 -8.77 0.00 -9.23
C SER A 291 -7.30 -0.31 -9.49
N THR A 292 -6.60 -0.93 -8.56
CA THR A 292 -5.13 -1.10 -8.57
C THR A 292 -4.59 -1.66 -9.88
N ASN A 293 -5.27 -2.62 -10.50
CA ASN A 293 -4.88 -3.22 -11.77
C ASN A 293 -5.82 -2.85 -12.95
N ALA A 294 -6.58 -1.77 -12.87
CA ALA A 294 -7.50 -1.34 -13.95
C ALA A 294 -6.80 -1.07 -15.29
N GLU A 295 -5.49 -0.79 -15.28
CA GLU A 295 -4.68 -0.62 -16.49
C GLU A 295 -4.26 -1.95 -17.13
N ARG A 296 -4.26 -3.06 -16.36
CA ARG A 296 -3.75 -4.36 -16.81
C ARG A 296 -4.83 -5.13 -17.58
N PRO A 297 -4.57 -5.54 -18.83
CA PRO A 297 -5.52 -6.35 -19.58
C PRO A 297 -5.61 -7.79 -19.05
N GLY A 298 -6.72 -8.46 -19.34
CA GLY A 298 -6.94 -9.87 -19.02
C GLY A 298 -7.34 -10.11 -17.57
N TYR A 299 -6.91 -11.24 -17.04
CA TYR A 299 -7.25 -11.78 -15.72
C TYR A 299 -6.01 -11.95 -14.86
N THR A 300 -6.14 -11.78 -13.57
CA THR A 300 -5.10 -12.08 -12.59
C THR A 300 -4.93 -13.61 -12.45
N GLN A 301 -3.69 -14.07 -12.46
CA GLN A 301 -3.40 -15.49 -12.33
C GLN A 301 -3.74 -16.03 -10.92
N SER A 302 -3.98 -17.36 -10.85
CA SER A 302 -4.16 -18.05 -9.57
C SER A 302 -2.85 -18.12 -8.78
N GLU A 303 -2.95 -17.91 -7.46
CA GLU A 303 -1.86 -18.07 -6.51
C GLU A 303 -1.21 -19.48 -6.57
N LYS A 304 -1.98 -20.49 -6.95
CA LYS A 304 -1.52 -21.87 -7.14
C LYS A 304 -0.36 -22.01 -8.14
N ASN A 305 -0.25 -21.09 -9.11
CA ASN A 305 0.83 -21.12 -10.09
C ASN A 305 2.18 -20.83 -9.45
N VAL A 306 2.23 -19.93 -8.46
CA VAL A 306 3.46 -19.61 -7.73
C VAL A 306 4.02 -20.86 -7.00
N GLY A 307 3.16 -21.69 -6.43
CA GLY A 307 3.60 -22.95 -5.79
C GLY A 307 4.34 -23.88 -6.75
N LYS A 308 3.89 -23.97 -8.01
CA LYS A 308 4.59 -24.76 -9.04
C LYS A 308 5.95 -24.16 -9.39
N THR A 309 6.01 -22.84 -9.50
CA THR A 309 7.28 -22.13 -9.75
C THR A 309 8.25 -22.33 -8.58
N LEU A 310 7.78 -22.21 -7.33
CA LEU A 310 8.60 -22.47 -6.13
C LEU A 310 9.14 -23.91 -6.11
N ASP A 311 8.30 -24.91 -6.39
CA ASP A 311 8.73 -26.31 -6.46
C ASP A 311 9.82 -26.52 -7.52
N SER A 312 9.63 -25.96 -8.72
CA SER A 312 10.62 -26.03 -9.81
C SER A 312 11.92 -25.33 -9.43
N LEU A 313 11.82 -24.17 -8.76
CA LEU A 313 12.96 -23.41 -8.29
C LEU A 313 13.74 -24.17 -7.22
N PHE A 314 13.06 -24.81 -6.26
CA PHE A 314 13.72 -25.61 -5.21
C PHE A 314 14.44 -26.81 -5.82
N ALA A 315 13.83 -27.48 -6.79
CA ALA A 315 14.45 -28.57 -7.53
C ALA A 315 15.70 -28.14 -8.34
N ALA A 316 15.64 -26.95 -8.96
CA ALA A 316 16.74 -26.37 -9.74
C ALA A 316 17.92 -25.88 -8.89
N HIS A 317 17.70 -25.66 -7.57
CA HIS A 317 18.71 -25.18 -6.63
C HIS A 317 18.93 -26.16 -5.48
N PRO A 318 19.47 -27.36 -5.75
CA PRO A 318 19.66 -28.40 -4.73
C PRO A 318 20.78 -28.07 -3.73
N LYS A 319 21.67 -27.14 -4.08
CA LYS A 319 22.82 -26.74 -3.24
C LYS A 319 22.62 -25.31 -2.70
N GLY A 320 23.11 -25.06 -1.48
CA GLY A 320 23.02 -23.77 -0.81
C GLY A 320 21.66 -23.48 -0.20
N ARG A 321 21.57 -22.37 0.52
CA ARG A 321 20.34 -21.91 1.16
C ARG A 321 19.42 -21.25 0.12
N ILE A 322 18.11 -21.34 0.34
CA ILE A 322 17.12 -20.59 -0.42
C ILE A 322 16.48 -19.58 0.54
N LEU A 323 16.61 -18.30 0.25
CA LEU A 323 15.98 -17.22 1.02
C LEU A 323 14.84 -16.65 0.19
N VAL A 324 13.62 -16.68 0.71
CA VAL A 324 12.43 -16.18 0.02
C VAL A 324 11.92 -14.94 0.73
N ALA A 325 12.03 -13.79 0.05
CA ALA A 325 11.46 -12.54 0.52
C ALA A 325 10.04 -12.37 -0.04
N THR A 326 9.08 -12.15 0.85
CA THR A 326 7.68 -12.00 0.48
C THR A 326 6.95 -11.08 1.46
N PHE A 327 5.72 -10.68 1.13
CA PHE A 327 4.83 -10.00 2.07
C PHE A 327 4.45 -10.94 3.21
N ALA A 328 4.57 -10.47 4.44
CA ALA A 328 4.23 -11.25 5.62
C ALA A 328 2.73 -11.61 5.67
N SER A 329 1.88 -10.73 5.15
CA SER A 329 0.43 -10.90 5.09
C SER A 329 -0.04 -11.95 4.08
N ASN A 330 0.81 -12.32 3.10
CA ASN A 330 0.46 -13.36 2.12
C ASN A 330 0.64 -14.76 2.71
N VAL A 331 -0.32 -15.14 3.56
CA VAL A 331 -0.35 -16.41 4.30
C VAL A 331 -0.35 -17.62 3.35
N ASP A 332 -1.02 -17.52 2.21
CA ASP A 332 -1.07 -18.56 1.19
C ASP A 332 0.31 -18.81 0.57
N ARG A 333 1.06 -17.74 0.28
CA ARG A 333 2.43 -17.80 -0.23
C ARG A 333 3.38 -18.43 0.79
N VAL A 334 3.28 -18.01 2.06
CA VAL A 334 4.07 -18.58 3.16
C VAL A 334 3.80 -20.09 3.28
N GLN A 335 2.53 -20.52 3.21
CA GLN A 335 2.21 -21.95 3.25
C GLN A 335 2.79 -22.71 2.05
N GLN A 336 2.79 -22.11 0.84
CA GLN A 336 3.39 -22.75 -0.33
C GLN A 336 4.90 -22.92 -0.17
N ILE A 337 5.59 -21.90 0.37
CA ILE A 337 7.03 -21.98 0.66
C ILE A 337 7.31 -23.10 1.67
N ILE A 338 6.54 -23.18 2.76
CA ILE A 338 6.66 -24.24 3.77
C ILE A 338 6.44 -25.62 3.17
N ASN A 339 5.41 -25.78 2.32
CA ASN A 339 5.09 -27.04 1.66
C ASN A 339 6.22 -27.48 0.70
N SER A 340 6.74 -26.54 -0.10
CA SER A 340 7.87 -26.81 -1.01
C SER A 340 9.14 -27.15 -0.23
N ALA A 341 9.43 -26.43 0.85
CA ALA A 341 10.58 -26.73 1.72
C ALA A 341 10.48 -28.16 2.30
N TYR A 342 9.32 -28.51 2.86
CA TYR A 342 9.07 -29.85 3.40
C TYR A 342 9.22 -30.96 2.35
N LYS A 343 8.64 -30.76 1.15
CA LYS A 343 8.72 -31.68 0.02
C LYS A 343 10.18 -31.95 -0.42
N HIS A 344 11.03 -30.93 -0.33
CA HIS A 344 12.45 -31.01 -0.68
C HIS A 344 13.37 -31.33 0.52
N GLY A 345 12.81 -31.77 1.66
CA GLY A 345 13.57 -32.17 2.85
C GLY A 345 14.29 -31.01 3.56
N ARG A 346 13.86 -29.76 3.33
CA ARG A 346 14.49 -28.57 3.91
C ARG A 346 13.79 -28.11 5.19
N LYS A 347 14.56 -27.55 6.12
CA LYS A 347 14.08 -26.83 7.30
C LYS A 347 13.74 -25.40 6.94
N VAL A 348 12.77 -24.82 7.61
CA VAL A 348 12.33 -23.43 7.40
C VAL A 348 12.72 -22.59 8.62
N ALA A 349 13.46 -21.53 8.39
CA ALA A 349 13.69 -20.47 9.38
C ALA A 349 12.89 -19.23 8.95
N VAL A 350 12.44 -18.44 9.92
CA VAL A 350 11.65 -17.22 9.68
C VAL A 350 12.37 -16.02 10.26
N GLU A 351 12.51 -14.94 9.49
CA GLU A 351 13.19 -13.73 9.92
C GLU A 351 12.40 -12.48 9.55
N GLY A 352 12.35 -11.52 10.49
CA GLY A 352 11.52 -10.32 10.42
C GLY A 352 10.35 -10.38 11.39
N ARG A 353 10.20 -9.33 12.21
CA ARG A 353 9.23 -9.29 13.32
C ARG A 353 7.79 -9.53 12.83
N SER A 354 7.35 -8.80 11.80
CA SER A 354 6.01 -8.95 11.22
C SER A 354 5.77 -10.35 10.66
N MET A 355 6.77 -10.94 9.99
CA MET A 355 6.68 -12.30 9.44
C MET A 355 6.48 -13.34 10.56
N VAL A 356 7.27 -13.25 11.63
CA VAL A 356 7.15 -14.15 12.80
C VAL A 356 5.77 -14.03 13.43
N ASN A 357 5.30 -12.79 13.68
CA ASN A 357 4.00 -12.54 14.32
C ASN A 357 2.85 -13.07 13.48
N ILE A 358 2.85 -12.79 12.18
CA ILE A 358 1.77 -13.22 11.27
C ILE A 358 1.75 -14.76 11.12
N ILE A 359 2.90 -15.40 10.96
CA ILE A 359 2.98 -16.88 10.88
C ILE A 359 2.49 -17.52 12.18
N ALA A 360 2.85 -16.98 13.34
CA ALA A 360 2.38 -17.48 14.63
C ALA A 360 0.85 -17.38 14.73
N THR A 361 0.30 -16.19 14.48
CA THR A 361 -1.16 -15.95 14.51
C THR A 361 -1.91 -16.81 13.48
N ALA A 362 -1.43 -16.86 12.24
CA ALA A 362 -2.07 -17.66 11.20
C ALA A 362 -2.00 -19.17 11.50
N SER A 363 -0.92 -19.64 12.15
CA SER A 363 -0.79 -21.04 12.58
C SER A 363 -1.74 -21.36 13.75
N GLU A 364 -1.84 -20.49 14.75
CA GLU A 364 -2.75 -20.63 15.89
C GLU A 364 -4.21 -20.67 15.41
N LEU A 365 -4.57 -19.80 14.47
CA LEU A 365 -5.91 -19.73 13.89
C LEU A 365 -6.19 -20.86 12.86
N GLY A 366 -5.18 -21.65 12.46
CA GLY A 366 -5.29 -22.82 11.57
C GLY A 366 -5.20 -22.52 10.08
N TYR A 367 -4.79 -21.32 9.68
CA TYR A 367 -4.56 -20.92 8.28
C TYR A 367 -3.21 -21.41 7.75
N ILE A 368 -2.18 -21.50 8.60
CA ILE A 368 -0.89 -22.11 8.27
C ILE A 368 -0.77 -23.46 8.98
N LYS A 369 -0.35 -24.48 8.24
CA LYS A 369 -0.06 -25.83 8.75
C LYS A 369 1.42 -26.11 8.58
N ILE A 370 2.13 -26.21 9.69
CA ILE A 370 3.57 -26.46 9.70
C ILE A 370 3.81 -27.96 10.00
N PRO A 371 4.37 -28.74 9.06
CA PRO A 371 4.72 -30.14 9.33
C PRO A 371 5.71 -30.25 10.49
N LYS A 372 5.63 -31.33 11.25
CA LYS A 372 6.53 -31.56 12.40
C LYS A 372 7.99 -31.49 11.95
N ASN A 373 8.83 -30.90 12.80
CA ASN A 373 10.28 -30.76 12.58
C ASN A 373 10.66 -29.96 11.32
N THR A 374 9.77 -29.15 10.74
CA THR A 374 10.08 -28.30 9.59
C THR A 374 10.57 -26.92 10.01
N LEU A 375 9.92 -26.29 10.99
CA LEU A 375 10.30 -24.98 11.49
C LEU A 375 11.48 -25.08 12.47
N ILE A 376 12.47 -24.19 12.31
CA ILE A 376 13.62 -24.05 13.22
C ILE A 376 13.83 -22.56 13.53
N GLU A 377 14.45 -22.28 14.67
CA GLU A 377 14.91 -20.93 15.02
C GLU A 377 16.09 -20.51 14.14
N THR A 378 16.21 -19.22 13.85
CA THR A 378 17.30 -18.67 13.00
C THR A 378 18.68 -19.03 13.56
N ASP A 379 18.84 -19.08 14.89
CA ASP A 379 20.09 -19.46 15.55
C ASP A 379 20.46 -20.94 15.37
N GLN A 380 19.48 -21.80 15.09
CA GLN A 380 19.70 -23.23 14.86
C GLN A 380 20.19 -23.52 13.43
N MET A 381 20.07 -22.56 12.51
CA MET A 381 20.50 -22.73 11.11
C MET A 381 21.98 -23.13 10.99
N ARG A 382 22.84 -22.66 11.90
CA ARG A 382 24.26 -23.02 11.92
C ARG A 382 24.54 -24.52 12.11
N ASN A 383 23.55 -25.24 12.62
CA ASN A 383 23.65 -26.69 12.89
C ASN A 383 23.01 -27.53 11.77
N VAL A 384 22.53 -26.91 10.70
CA VAL A 384 21.85 -27.55 9.57
C VAL A 384 22.66 -27.29 8.30
N PRO A 385 22.89 -28.28 7.42
CA PRO A 385 23.56 -28.06 6.14
C PRO A 385 22.83 -27.01 5.30
N ASP A 386 23.58 -26.18 4.57
CA ASP A 386 23.04 -25.07 3.80
C ASP A 386 21.98 -25.52 2.75
N ASP A 387 22.18 -26.67 2.14
CA ASP A 387 21.26 -27.27 1.17
C ASP A 387 19.94 -27.79 1.79
N GLN A 388 19.87 -27.82 3.11
CA GLN A 388 18.66 -28.18 3.87
C GLN A 388 17.98 -26.96 4.51
N ILE A 389 18.34 -25.73 4.14
CA ILE A 389 17.78 -24.52 4.71
C ILE A 389 16.94 -23.76 3.69
N VAL A 390 15.76 -23.34 4.12
CA VAL A 390 14.95 -22.29 3.51
C VAL A 390 14.73 -21.22 4.56
N MET A 391 14.88 -19.95 4.20
CA MET A 391 14.53 -18.83 5.06
C MET A 391 13.39 -18.04 4.43
N ILE A 392 12.35 -17.75 5.19
CA ILE A 392 11.28 -16.82 4.82
C ILE A 392 11.59 -15.48 5.51
N THR A 393 11.63 -14.38 4.76
CA THR A 393 12.06 -13.08 5.30
C THR A 393 11.22 -11.93 4.77
N THR A 394 11.19 -10.84 5.54
CA THR A 394 10.67 -9.52 5.10
C THR A 394 11.75 -8.76 4.32
N GLY A 395 11.35 -7.63 3.69
CA GLY A 395 12.26 -6.76 2.95
C GLY A 395 12.16 -6.93 1.44
N SER A 396 11.06 -7.50 0.96
CA SER A 396 10.80 -7.67 -0.47
C SER A 396 10.48 -6.35 -1.18
N GLN A 397 10.25 -5.26 -0.45
CA GLN A 397 10.00 -3.92 -0.96
C GLN A 397 11.21 -2.98 -0.82
N GLY A 398 12.33 -3.48 -0.33
CA GLY A 398 13.55 -2.69 -0.17
C GLY A 398 13.55 -1.76 1.03
N GLU A 399 12.65 -1.98 2.00
CA GLU A 399 12.57 -1.20 3.24
C GLU A 399 13.89 -1.31 4.02
N THR A 400 14.49 -0.19 4.36
CA THR A 400 15.85 -0.11 4.93
C THR A 400 16.01 -0.94 6.22
N MET A 401 14.99 -0.95 7.06
CA MET A 401 15.00 -1.64 8.36
C MET A 401 14.54 -3.11 8.28
N ALA A 402 14.08 -3.57 7.12
CA ALA A 402 13.63 -4.95 6.94
C ALA A 402 14.78 -5.97 7.02
N ALA A 403 14.44 -7.22 7.28
CA ALA A 403 15.44 -8.26 7.53
C ALA A 403 16.36 -8.49 6.32
N LEU A 404 15.79 -8.62 5.09
CA LEU A 404 16.60 -8.82 3.87
C LEU A 404 17.53 -7.64 3.58
N SER A 405 17.06 -6.40 3.75
CA SER A 405 17.88 -5.19 3.54
C SER A 405 19.07 -5.16 4.50
N ARG A 406 18.85 -5.51 5.77
CA ARG A 406 19.94 -5.63 6.75
C ARG A 406 20.92 -6.78 6.46
N MET A 407 20.43 -7.88 5.86
CA MET A 407 21.31 -8.96 5.40
C MET A 407 22.13 -8.51 4.17
N ALA A 408 21.52 -7.79 3.24
CA ALA A 408 22.17 -7.28 2.04
C ALA A 408 23.28 -6.28 2.37
N ASN A 409 23.04 -5.32 3.27
CA ASN A 409 24.04 -4.34 3.68
C ASN A 409 25.01 -4.83 4.77
N GLY A 410 24.84 -6.08 5.28
CA GLY A 410 25.73 -6.69 6.26
C GLY A 410 25.49 -6.27 7.72
N THR A 411 24.40 -5.58 8.03
CA THR A 411 24.08 -5.13 9.41
C THR A 411 23.16 -6.11 10.18
N HIS A 412 22.74 -7.21 9.53
CA HIS A 412 21.92 -8.22 10.21
C HIS A 412 22.73 -9.05 11.18
N ARG A 413 22.28 -9.13 12.46
CA ARG A 413 23.06 -9.69 13.57
C ARG A 413 23.27 -11.22 13.48
N LYS A 414 22.34 -11.96 12.88
CA LYS A 414 22.31 -13.44 12.92
C LYS A 414 22.64 -14.08 11.57
N VAL A 415 22.37 -13.40 10.46
CA VAL A 415 22.44 -13.97 9.12
C VAL A 415 23.31 -13.10 8.22
N SER A 416 24.30 -13.72 7.59
CA SER A 416 25.11 -13.12 6.52
C SER A 416 24.80 -13.83 5.20
N ILE A 417 24.76 -13.08 4.11
CA ILE A 417 24.56 -13.61 2.76
C ILE A 417 25.84 -14.32 2.30
N LYS A 418 25.67 -15.50 1.71
CA LYS A 418 26.74 -16.35 1.16
C LYS A 418 26.68 -16.35 -0.38
N PRO A 419 27.82 -16.50 -1.08
CA PRO A 419 27.83 -16.62 -2.55
C PRO A 419 27.03 -17.84 -3.08
N THR A 420 26.79 -18.84 -2.22
CA THR A 420 26.02 -20.03 -2.55
C THR A 420 24.51 -19.87 -2.36
N ASP A 421 24.06 -18.72 -1.81
CA ASP A 421 22.65 -18.49 -1.53
C ASP A 421 21.85 -18.21 -2.81
N THR A 422 20.62 -18.68 -2.85
CA THR A 422 19.62 -18.27 -3.84
C THR A 422 18.57 -17.40 -3.14
N ILE A 423 18.45 -16.15 -3.58
CA ILE A 423 17.51 -15.17 -3.03
C ILE A 423 16.34 -15.03 -3.99
N VAL A 424 15.16 -15.32 -3.52
CA VAL A 424 13.92 -15.28 -4.29
C VAL A 424 13.07 -14.11 -3.82
N PHE A 425 12.81 -13.14 -4.70
CA PHE A 425 11.82 -12.09 -4.45
C PHE A 425 10.45 -12.60 -4.90
N SER A 426 9.61 -12.94 -3.95
CA SER A 426 8.25 -13.45 -4.20
C SER A 426 7.20 -12.37 -3.95
N SER A 427 7.46 -11.18 -4.48
CA SER A 427 6.59 -10.00 -4.50
C SER A 427 6.96 -9.13 -5.71
N SER A 428 6.02 -8.32 -6.20
CA SER A 428 6.34 -7.21 -7.10
C SER A 428 6.55 -5.93 -6.29
N PRO A 429 7.40 -4.99 -6.74
CA PRO A 429 7.49 -3.68 -6.12
C PRO A 429 6.11 -3.00 -6.09
N ILE A 430 5.76 -2.42 -4.96
CA ILE A 430 4.68 -1.45 -4.87
C ILE A 430 5.13 -0.20 -5.64
N PRO A 431 4.24 0.50 -6.36
CA PRO A 431 4.59 1.75 -7.03
C PRO A 431 5.36 2.71 -6.12
N GLY A 432 6.51 3.19 -6.58
CA GLY A 432 7.46 4.00 -5.79
C GLY A 432 8.63 3.24 -5.18
N ASN A 433 8.55 1.92 -4.99
CA ASN A 433 9.61 1.11 -4.36
C ASN A 433 10.58 0.45 -5.36
N GLU A 434 10.42 0.67 -6.66
CA GLU A 434 11.20 -0.01 -7.72
C GLU A 434 12.71 0.19 -7.54
N LYS A 435 13.13 1.43 -7.22
CA LYS A 435 14.53 1.80 -7.02
C LYS A 435 15.11 1.10 -5.79
N ASN A 436 14.37 1.07 -4.69
CA ASN A 436 14.81 0.46 -3.44
C ASN A 436 14.97 -1.06 -3.59
N VAL A 437 14.01 -1.73 -4.25
CA VAL A 437 14.09 -3.15 -4.58
C VAL A 437 15.29 -3.45 -5.50
N SER A 438 15.49 -2.64 -6.54
CA SER A 438 16.63 -2.78 -7.46
C SER A 438 17.97 -2.62 -6.73
N ASN A 439 18.10 -1.68 -5.80
CA ASN A 439 19.30 -1.48 -5.00
C ASN A 439 19.64 -2.72 -4.16
N ILE A 440 18.64 -3.27 -3.45
CA ILE A 440 18.83 -4.49 -2.64
C ILE A 440 19.23 -5.69 -3.52
N MET A 441 18.61 -5.84 -4.69
CA MET A 441 18.99 -6.90 -5.65
C MET A 441 20.45 -6.77 -6.07
N ASN A 442 20.93 -5.55 -6.32
CA ASN A 442 22.33 -5.28 -6.68
C ASN A 442 23.29 -5.58 -5.53
N GLU A 443 22.96 -5.18 -4.30
CA GLU A 443 23.77 -5.49 -3.10
C GLU A 443 23.90 -6.99 -2.88
N LEU A 444 22.81 -7.76 -3.04
CA LEU A 444 22.83 -9.21 -2.95
C LEU A 444 23.67 -9.86 -4.05
N ALA A 445 23.55 -9.38 -5.28
CA ALA A 445 24.34 -9.85 -6.41
C ALA A 445 25.85 -9.55 -6.22
N MET A 446 26.21 -8.37 -5.69
CA MET A 446 27.61 -8.03 -5.35
C MET A 446 28.21 -8.96 -4.29
N LYS A 447 27.40 -9.57 -3.42
CA LYS A 447 27.82 -10.60 -2.47
C LYS A 447 27.96 -12.00 -3.11
N GLY A 448 27.71 -12.12 -4.42
CA GLY A 448 27.79 -13.37 -5.17
C GLY A 448 26.53 -14.24 -5.09
N ALA A 449 25.48 -13.80 -4.40
CA ALA A 449 24.25 -14.57 -4.30
C ALA A 449 23.49 -14.58 -5.64
N LYS A 450 22.78 -15.67 -5.93
CA LYS A 450 21.89 -15.76 -7.07
C LYS A 450 20.55 -15.10 -6.74
N VAL A 451 20.17 -14.07 -7.48
CA VAL A 451 18.90 -13.36 -7.29
C VAL A 451 17.88 -13.84 -8.33
N VAL A 452 16.68 -14.24 -7.88
CA VAL A 452 15.55 -14.67 -8.71
C VAL A 452 14.37 -13.74 -8.44
N PHE A 453 13.86 -13.11 -9.49
CA PHE A 453 12.79 -12.11 -9.39
C PHE A 453 11.58 -12.42 -10.30
N GLN A 454 11.74 -13.27 -11.33
CA GLN A 454 10.70 -13.53 -12.32
C GLN A 454 9.78 -14.70 -11.91
N ASP A 455 8.48 -14.61 -12.27
CA ASP A 455 7.46 -15.67 -12.14
C ASP A 455 7.21 -16.19 -10.71
N THR A 456 7.65 -15.43 -9.71
CA THR A 456 7.55 -15.78 -8.28
C THR A 456 6.45 -15.02 -7.55
N HIS A 457 5.66 -14.20 -8.27
CA HIS A 457 4.59 -13.37 -7.72
C HIS A 457 3.35 -13.35 -8.62
N VAL A 458 2.19 -13.28 -7.98
CA VAL A 458 0.89 -13.02 -8.60
C VAL A 458 0.20 -11.94 -7.80
N SER A 459 -0.37 -10.95 -8.50
CA SER A 459 -1.11 -9.85 -7.87
C SER A 459 -2.33 -10.34 -7.08
N GLY A 460 -2.71 -9.61 -6.04
CA GLY A 460 -3.95 -9.81 -5.30
C GLY A 460 -5.15 -9.08 -5.91
N HIS A 461 -4.94 -8.17 -6.86
CA HIS A 461 -5.93 -7.24 -7.39
C HIS A 461 -6.45 -7.66 -8.77
N ALA A 462 -7.72 -7.36 -9.00
CA ALA A 462 -8.44 -7.65 -10.22
C ALA A 462 -7.90 -6.86 -11.43
N CYS A 463 -7.62 -7.57 -12.52
CA CYS A 463 -7.34 -6.96 -13.80
C CYS A 463 -8.63 -6.51 -14.52
N ARG A 464 -8.48 -5.88 -15.66
CA ARG A 464 -9.56 -5.24 -16.42
C ARG A 464 -10.79 -6.12 -16.65
N GLU A 465 -10.59 -7.37 -17.06
CA GLU A 465 -11.71 -8.26 -17.38
C GLU A 465 -12.44 -8.76 -16.13
N GLU A 466 -11.74 -8.83 -14.99
CA GLU A 466 -12.35 -9.17 -13.70
C GLU A 466 -13.21 -8.01 -13.19
N ILE A 467 -12.74 -6.76 -13.33
CA ILE A 467 -13.51 -5.55 -13.02
C ILE A 467 -14.79 -5.51 -13.88
N ARG A 468 -14.67 -5.73 -15.21
CA ARG A 468 -15.83 -5.80 -16.13
C ARG A 468 -16.84 -6.88 -15.71
N LEU A 469 -16.35 -8.04 -15.26
CA LEU A 469 -17.22 -9.12 -14.81
C LEU A 469 -18.05 -8.69 -13.58
N ILE A 470 -17.45 -8.02 -12.59
CA ILE A 470 -18.19 -7.51 -11.43
C ILE A 470 -19.24 -6.47 -11.87
N TYR A 471 -18.92 -5.55 -12.80
CA TYR A 471 -19.92 -4.63 -13.36
C TYR A 471 -21.05 -5.37 -14.06
N ALA A 472 -20.75 -6.40 -14.86
CA ALA A 472 -21.76 -7.19 -15.57
C ALA A 472 -22.70 -7.94 -14.62
N LEU A 473 -22.17 -8.45 -13.48
CA LEU A 473 -22.96 -9.16 -12.47
C LEU A 473 -23.81 -8.21 -11.62
N THR A 474 -23.24 -7.10 -11.19
CA THR A 474 -23.89 -6.19 -10.23
C THR A 474 -24.78 -5.13 -10.88
N LYS A 475 -24.49 -4.73 -12.11
CA LYS A 475 -25.22 -3.71 -12.90
C LYS A 475 -25.56 -2.47 -12.06
N PRO A 476 -24.58 -1.80 -11.45
CA PRO A 476 -24.82 -0.71 -10.53
C PRO A 476 -25.38 0.52 -11.26
N GLN A 477 -26.16 1.33 -10.55
CA GLN A 477 -26.59 2.62 -11.06
C GLN A 477 -25.43 3.63 -11.08
N TYR A 478 -24.58 3.61 -10.07
CA TYR A 478 -23.42 4.49 -9.93
C TYR A 478 -22.13 3.68 -9.82
N ALA A 479 -21.06 4.18 -10.46
CA ALA A 479 -19.72 3.63 -10.38
C ALA A 479 -18.80 4.58 -9.60
N ILE A 480 -18.07 4.04 -8.61
CA ILE A 480 -17.15 4.79 -7.77
C ILE A 480 -15.84 3.97 -7.73
N PRO A 481 -14.88 4.26 -8.61
CA PRO A 481 -13.53 3.67 -8.52
C PRO A 481 -12.90 4.02 -7.18
N VAL A 482 -12.34 3.01 -6.49
CA VAL A 482 -11.62 3.18 -5.22
C VAL A 482 -10.30 2.42 -5.24
N HIS A 483 -9.45 2.64 -4.26
CA HIS A 483 -8.17 1.93 -4.07
C HIS A 483 -7.25 2.00 -5.30
N GLY A 484 -6.41 3.03 -5.37
CA GLY A 484 -5.45 3.21 -6.46
C GLY A 484 -5.01 4.65 -6.65
N GLU A 485 -3.90 4.82 -7.34
CA GLU A 485 -3.46 6.13 -7.81
C GLU A 485 -4.49 6.76 -8.77
N TYR A 486 -4.44 8.06 -8.93
CA TYR A 486 -5.41 8.80 -9.76
C TYR A 486 -5.55 8.23 -11.19
N ARG A 487 -4.44 7.80 -11.82
CA ARG A 487 -4.44 7.17 -13.14
C ARG A 487 -5.22 5.85 -13.16
N HIS A 488 -5.16 5.06 -12.07
CA HIS A 488 -5.92 3.81 -11.93
C HIS A 488 -7.42 4.09 -11.83
N LEU A 489 -7.80 5.12 -11.02
CA LEU A 489 -9.20 5.53 -10.86
C LEU A 489 -9.80 6.03 -12.19
N VAL A 490 -9.03 6.84 -12.94
CA VAL A 490 -9.44 7.32 -14.27
C VAL A 490 -9.63 6.14 -15.22
N ARG A 491 -8.67 5.22 -15.29
CA ARG A 491 -8.78 4.05 -16.15
C ARG A 491 -9.96 3.16 -15.79
N HIS A 492 -10.22 2.98 -14.50
CA HIS A 492 -11.40 2.24 -14.01
C HIS A 492 -12.71 2.97 -14.41
N SER A 493 -12.74 4.30 -14.33
CA SER A 493 -13.90 5.07 -14.75
C SER A 493 -14.22 4.87 -16.24
N GLU A 494 -13.18 4.77 -17.09
CA GLU A 494 -13.34 4.45 -18.52
C GLU A 494 -13.96 3.06 -18.71
N LEU A 495 -13.54 2.06 -17.91
CA LEU A 495 -14.16 0.73 -17.94
C LEU A 495 -15.64 0.78 -17.55
N ALA A 496 -16.01 1.59 -16.56
CA ALA A 496 -17.41 1.77 -16.18
C ALA A 496 -18.26 2.37 -17.33
N LEU A 497 -17.70 3.35 -18.05
CA LEU A 497 -18.34 3.91 -19.26
C LEU A 497 -18.46 2.86 -20.38
N GLU A 498 -17.40 2.08 -20.63
CA GLU A 498 -17.42 0.96 -21.59
C GLU A 498 -18.49 -0.09 -21.23
N MET A 499 -18.78 -0.28 -19.93
CA MET A 499 -19.84 -1.17 -19.45
C MET A 499 -21.25 -0.55 -19.52
N GLY A 500 -21.38 0.67 -20.04
CA GLY A 500 -22.66 1.33 -20.32
C GLY A 500 -23.20 2.16 -19.15
N ILE A 501 -22.40 2.46 -18.11
CA ILE A 501 -22.82 3.39 -17.05
C ILE A 501 -22.75 4.82 -17.59
N PRO A 502 -23.83 5.62 -17.48
CA PRO A 502 -23.83 7.01 -17.94
C PRO A 502 -22.73 7.83 -17.26
N LYS A 503 -22.12 8.75 -18.00
CA LYS A 503 -20.98 9.56 -17.51
C LYS A 503 -21.31 10.32 -16.22
N GLU A 504 -22.53 10.84 -16.11
CA GLU A 504 -23.04 11.56 -14.93
C GLU A 504 -23.20 10.66 -13.70
N ASN A 505 -23.09 9.34 -13.87
CA ASN A 505 -23.19 8.34 -12.80
C ASN A 505 -21.83 7.71 -12.45
N VAL A 506 -20.73 8.17 -13.04
CA VAL A 506 -19.36 7.72 -12.76
C VAL A 506 -18.64 8.80 -11.96
N PHE A 507 -18.21 8.49 -10.74
CA PHE A 507 -17.57 9.44 -9.82
C PHE A 507 -16.13 9.06 -9.56
N VAL A 508 -15.19 9.77 -10.17
CA VAL A 508 -13.77 9.77 -9.76
C VAL A 508 -13.65 10.83 -8.68
N MET A 509 -13.51 10.38 -7.43
CA MET A 509 -13.52 11.25 -6.25
C MET A 509 -12.10 11.53 -5.77
N GLU A 510 -11.97 12.59 -4.98
CA GLU A 510 -10.79 12.88 -4.18
C GLU A 510 -11.07 12.58 -2.70
N GLU A 511 -10.01 12.45 -1.91
CA GLU A 511 -10.13 12.32 -0.46
C GLU A 511 -10.84 13.54 0.15
N GLY A 512 -11.75 13.27 1.06
CA GLY A 512 -12.59 14.27 1.70
C GLY A 512 -13.86 14.67 0.93
N ASP A 513 -14.01 14.28 -0.33
CA ASP A 513 -15.25 14.58 -1.08
C ASP A 513 -16.48 13.97 -0.41
N VAL A 514 -17.57 14.72 -0.38
CA VAL A 514 -18.86 14.28 0.13
C VAL A 514 -19.78 13.98 -1.03
N LEU A 515 -19.92 12.71 -1.40
CA LEU A 515 -20.81 12.26 -2.46
C LEU A 515 -22.18 11.89 -1.86
N GLU A 516 -23.23 12.61 -2.23
CA GLU A 516 -24.61 12.31 -1.87
C GLU A 516 -25.29 11.51 -2.97
N LEU A 517 -25.80 10.31 -2.62
CA LEU A 517 -26.46 9.39 -3.53
C LEU A 517 -27.87 9.02 -3.07
N ASN A 518 -28.77 8.93 -4.03
CA ASN A 518 -30.04 8.24 -3.93
C ASN A 518 -30.44 7.68 -5.30
N LYS A 519 -31.56 6.96 -5.39
CA LYS A 519 -32.04 6.37 -6.65
C LYS A 519 -32.35 7.37 -7.78
N LYS A 520 -32.40 8.68 -7.50
CA LYS A 520 -32.76 9.72 -8.46
C LYS A 520 -31.55 10.54 -8.94
N ALA A 521 -30.59 10.78 -8.07
CA ALA A 521 -29.47 11.64 -8.35
C ALA A 521 -28.24 11.28 -7.48
N GLY A 522 -27.05 11.54 -8.03
CA GLY A 522 -25.77 11.54 -7.32
C GLY A 522 -25.06 12.87 -7.55
N LYS A 523 -24.46 13.41 -6.51
CA LYS A 523 -23.71 14.68 -6.62
C LYS A 523 -22.68 14.80 -5.50
N VAL A 524 -21.46 15.27 -5.83
CA VAL A 524 -20.49 15.76 -4.84
C VAL A 524 -20.97 17.12 -4.33
N THR A 525 -21.21 17.24 -3.03
CA THR A 525 -21.88 18.38 -2.40
C THR A 525 -20.99 19.22 -1.51
N GLY A 526 -19.80 18.72 -1.16
CA GLY A 526 -18.86 19.41 -0.29
C GLY A 526 -17.57 18.62 -0.10
N LYS A 527 -16.73 19.09 0.81
CA LYS A 527 -15.47 18.46 1.17
C LYS A 527 -15.27 18.55 2.69
N VAL A 528 -14.70 17.51 3.30
CA VAL A 528 -14.29 17.47 4.70
C VAL A 528 -12.76 17.32 4.78
N PRO A 529 -12.14 17.64 5.94
CA PRO A 529 -10.70 17.37 6.13
C PRO A 529 -10.40 15.88 5.96
N ALA A 530 -9.40 15.57 5.15
CA ALA A 530 -8.95 14.19 4.88
C ALA A 530 -7.45 14.12 4.56
N GLN A 531 -6.68 15.17 4.88
CA GLN A 531 -5.25 15.16 4.67
C GLN A 531 -4.58 14.15 5.58
N GLY A 532 -3.61 13.37 5.05
CA GLY A 532 -2.84 12.41 5.84
C GLY A 532 -2.08 13.08 7.00
N ILE A 533 -2.09 12.45 8.16
CA ILE A 533 -1.39 12.86 9.38
C ILE A 533 -0.10 12.05 9.49
N LEU A 534 1.04 12.74 9.57
CA LEU A 534 2.36 12.12 9.65
C LEU A 534 2.61 11.56 11.05
N VAL A 535 3.22 10.38 11.11
CA VAL A 535 3.67 9.73 12.35
C VAL A 535 5.18 9.55 12.29
N ASP A 536 5.87 10.06 13.32
CA ASP A 536 7.32 9.97 13.49
C ASP A 536 7.62 9.49 14.92
N GLY A 537 8.01 8.24 15.08
CA GLY A 537 8.19 7.59 16.36
C GLY A 537 6.92 7.60 17.23
N LEU A 538 6.93 8.36 18.32
CA LEU A 538 5.77 8.55 19.19
C LEU A 538 4.96 9.82 18.86
N GLY A 539 5.48 10.69 17.99
CA GLY A 539 4.83 11.92 17.54
C GLY A 539 3.74 11.65 16.50
N ILE A 540 2.57 12.27 16.66
CA ILE A 540 1.44 12.14 15.72
C ILE A 540 1.01 13.54 15.33
N GLY A 541 1.26 13.94 14.07
CA GLY A 541 0.85 15.23 13.52
C GLY A 541 1.65 16.43 14.02
N ASP A 542 2.76 16.21 14.71
CA ASP A 542 3.69 17.26 15.16
C ASP A 542 4.75 17.60 14.10
N VAL A 543 4.89 16.77 13.07
CA VAL A 543 5.71 17.04 11.90
C VAL A 543 4.84 17.60 10.78
N GLY A 544 5.08 18.84 10.39
CA GLY A 544 4.41 19.50 9.27
C GLY A 544 5.38 19.81 8.12
N ASN A 545 4.87 20.47 7.08
CA ASN A 545 5.64 20.81 5.88
C ASN A 545 6.93 21.61 6.17
N ILE A 546 6.94 22.44 7.22
CA ILE A 546 8.13 23.20 7.64
C ILE A 546 9.24 22.23 8.05
N VAL A 547 8.93 21.29 8.94
CA VAL A 547 9.91 20.30 9.44
C VAL A 547 10.40 19.40 8.31
N LEU A 548 9.51 18.96 7.41
CA LEU A 548 9.90 18.17 6.24
C LEU A 548 10.83 18.95 5.30
N ASN A 549 10.55 20.22 5.04
CA ASN A 549 11.42 21.08 4.24
C ASN A 549 12.79 21.26 4.89
N ASP A 550 12.83 21.48 6.21
CA ASP A 550 14.09 21.57 6.97
C ASP A 550 14.89 20.26 6.84
N ARG A 551 14.25 19.10 7.04
CA ARG A 551 14.89 17.78 6.88
C ARG A 551 15.43 17.60 5.45
N ARG A 552 14.67 18.00 4.44
CA ARG A 552 15.08 17.93 3.03
C ARG A 552 16.30 18.82 2.78
N GLN A 553 16.28 20.08 3.23
CA GLN A 553 17.41 21.01 3.10
C GLN A 553 18.65 20.47 3.79
N LEU A 554 18.52 19.97 5.03
CA LEU A 554 19.60 19.34 5.77
C LEU A 554 20.19 18.13 5.05
N SER A 555 19.35 17.28 4.47
CA SER A 555 19.80 16.07 3.77
C SER A 555 20.52 16.37 2.46
N GLN A 556 20.09 17.40 1.74
CA GLN A 556 20.63 17.76 0.41
C GLN A 556 21.86 18.66 0.50
N ASN A 557 21.86 19.64 1.39
CA ASN A 557 22.82 20.73 1.40
C ASN A 557 23.63 20.85 2.70
N GLY A 558 23.21 20.17 3.76
CA GLY A 558 23.87 20.22 5.06
C GLY A 558 23.55 21.47 5.87
N LEU A 559 24.34 21.68 6.93
CA LEU A 559 24.15 22.72 7.95
C LEU A 559 25.43 23.55 8.14
N ILE A 560 25.28 24.85 8.29
CA ILE A 560 26.30 25.79 8.76
C ILE A 560 25.77 26.48 10.02
N ILE A 561 26.50 26.40 11.11
CA ILE A 561 26.23 27.09 12.36
C ILE A 561 27.23 28.27 12.44
N VAL A 562 26.74 29.44 12.73
CA VAL A 562 27.54 30.66 12.93
C VAL A 562 27.33 31.14 14.36
N THR A 563 28.40 31.26 15.15
CA THR A 563 28.32 31.81 16.50
C THR A 563 29.05 33.14 16.59
N VAL A 564 28.39 34.14 17.15
CA VAL A 564 28.95 35.52 17.35
C VAL A 564 28.64 35.96 18.77
N THR A 565 29.64 36.48 19.48
CA THR A 565 29.44 37.06 20.80
C THR A 565 29.58 38.57 20.70
N LEU A 566 28.55 39.30 21.15
CA LEU A 566 28.48 40.77 21.12
C LEU A 566 28.60 41.33 22.54
N GLU A 567 29.10 42.56 22.65
CA GLU A 567 29.14 43.34 23.87
C GLU A 567 27.74 43.87 24.22
N LYS A 568 27.27 43.65 25.46
CA LYS A 568 25.89 43.95 25.89
C LYS A 568 25.52 45.45 25.81
N HIS A 569 26.45 46.33 26.06
CA HIS A 569 26.25 47.78 26.07
C HIS A 569 27.17 48.51 25.08
N GLY A 570 27.87 47.76 24.23
CA GLY A 570 28.76 48.23 23.20
C GLY A 570 28.31 47.78 21.81
N ASN A 571 28.74 48.46 20.78
CA ASN A 571 28.48 48.05 19.41
C ASN A 571 29.73 47.33 18.85
N SER A 572 30.21 46.28 19.57
CA SER A 572 31.41 45.54 19.18
C SER A 572 31.24 44.04 19.22
N ILE A 573 31.98 43.32 18.37
CA ILE A 573 32.12 41.87 18.40
C ILE A 573 33.20 41.53 19.42
N LEU A 574 32.87 40.77 20.47
CA LEU A 574 33.81 40.30 21.49
C LEU A 574 34.50 38.98 21.10
N ALA A 575 33.82 38.09 20.42
CA ALA A 575 34.38 36.84 19.95
C ALA A 575 33.60 36.27 18.74
N GLY A 576 34.30 35.53 17.90
CA GLY A 576 33.78 34.99 16.64
C GLY A 576 33.96 35.99 15.48
N PRO A 577 33.28 35.74 14.32
CA PRO A 577 32.36 34.65 14.05
C PRO A 577 33.04 33.30 13.93
N ASP A 578 32.59 32.33 14.72
CA ASP A 578 32.99 30.96 14.55
C ASP A 578 32.00 30.21 13.66
N ILE A 579 32.50 29.42 12.69
CA ILE A 579 31.67 28.74 11.72
C ILE A 579 31.92 27.23 11.82
N VAL A 580 30.85 26.49 12.10
CA VAL A 580 30.84 25.00 12.13
C VAL A 580 29.99 24.48 11.00
N SER A 581 30.53 23.55 10.21
CA SER A 581 29.82 22.91 9.08
C SER A 581 29.59 21.42 9.35
N ARG A 582 28.41 20.91 8.97
CA ARG A 582 28.07 19.49 8.98
C ARG A 582 27.28 19.14 7.70
N GLY A 583 27.72 18.07 7.02
CA GLY A 583 27.05 17.58 5.80
C GLY A 583 27.14 18.51 4.58
N PHE A 584 27.82 19.66 4.67
CA PHE A 584 27.95 20.62 3.56
C PHE A 584 29.27 20.47 2.80
N VAL A 585 30.41 20.67 3.47
CA VAL A 585 31.76 20.52 2.89
C VAL A 585 32.71 19.80 3.85
N TYR A 586 33.73 19.16 3.28
CA TYR A 586 34.82 18.64 4.10
C TYR A 586 35.75 19.80 4.48
N VAL A 587 35.64 20.24 5.73
CA VAL A 587 36.24 21.49 6.22
C VAL A 587 37.77 21.56 5.99
N ARG A 588 38.48 20.41 6.16
CA ARG A 588 39.95 20.37 5.95
C ARG A 588 40.42 20.67 4.52
N GLU A 589 39.53 20.44 3.53
CA GLU A 589 39.83 20.71 2.12
C GLU A 589 39.18 22.00 1.61
N SER A 590 38.46 22.71 2.49
CA SER A 590 37.67 23.90 2.15
C SER A 590 38.02 25.09 3.03
N GLU A 591 39.26 25.17 3.51
CA GLU A 591 39.71 26.18 4.46
C GLU A 591 39.51 27.62 3.94
N SER A 592 39.87 27.87 2.68
CA SER A 592 39.66 29.17 2.04
C SER A 592 38.20 29.60 1.90
N LEU A 593 37.30 28.63 1.72
CA LEU A 593 35.85 28.89 1.68
C LEU A 593 35.34 29.26 3.06
N MET A 594 35.80 28.54 4.11
CA MET A 594 35.38 28.80 5.48
C MET A 594 35.93 30.11 6.03
N GLU A 595 37.15 30.46 5.67
CA GLU A 595 37.78 31.75 6.07
C GLU A 595 37.07 32.93 5.38
N GLY A 596 36.79 32.81 4.08
CA GLY A 596 35.98 33.82 3.41
C GLY A 596 34.56 33.93 3.93
N ALA A 597 33.99 32.84 4.45
CA ALA A 597 32.68 32.83 5.10
C ALA A 597 32.74 33.61 6.45
N ARG A 598 33.81 33.44 7.24
CA ARG A 598 34.00 34.22 8.49
C ARG A 598 34.08 35.71 8.21
N GLN A 599 34.93 36.09 7.28
CA GLN A 599 35.11 37.53 6.93
C GLN A 599 33.80 38.17 6.46
N VAL A 600 33.06 37.50 5.59
CA VAL A 600 31.76 38.01 5.10
C VAL A 600 30.72 38.15 6.21
N VAL A 601 30.73 37.28 7.20
CA VAL A 601 29.84 37.38 8.37
C VAL A 601 30.29 38.49 9.29
N GLU A 602 31.59 38.65 9.55
CA GLU A 602 32.19 39.72 10.36
C GLU A 602 31.81 41.07 9.78
N ASP A 603 32.11 41.30 8.49
CA ASP A 603 31.75 42.52 7.76
C ASP A 603 30.25 42.85 7.85
N ALA A 604 29.39 41.81 7.75
CA ALA A 604 27.94 41.96 7.82
C ALA A 604 27.45 42.35 9.22
N VAL A 605 28.01 41.76 10.27
CA VAL A 605 27.66 42.09 11.66
C VAL A 605 28.15 43.48 12.01
N GLU A 606 29.40 43.85 11.69
CA GLU A 606 29.95 45.20 11.90
C GLU A 606 29.14 46.27 11.16
N GLY A 607 28.75 45.99 9.90
CA GLY A 607 27.90 46.85 9.12
C GLY A 607 26.49 47.06 9.71
N CYS A 608 25.94 46.05 10.42
CA CYS A 608 24.71 46.19 11.17
C CYS A 608 24.90 47.03 12.45
N LEU A 609 25.94 46.73 13.22
CA LEU A 609 26.26 47.45 14.48
C LEU A 609 26.54 48.95 14.23
N THR A 610 27.28 49.30 13.17
CA THR A 610 27.55 50.69 12.74
C THR A 610 26.26 51.46 12.43
N LYS A 611 25.21 50.75 11.97
CA LYS A 611 23.88 51.30 11.71
C LYS A 611 22.97 51.29 12.93
N ASN A 612 23.48 50.95 14.11
CA ASN A 612 22.73 50.77 15.35
C ASN A 612 21.62 49.73 15.23
N ILE A 613 21.81 48.69 14.42
CA ILE A 613 20.89 47.57 14.32
C ILE A 613 21.31 46.52 15.38
N THR A 614 20.66 46.53 16.53
CA THR A 614 20.92 45.62 17.66
C THR A 614 19.82 44.60 17.85
N ASP A 615 18.75 44.64 17.05
CA ASP A 615 17.68 43.65 17.07
C ASP A 615 18.19 42.31 16.58
N TRP A 616 18.07 41.27 17.45
CA TRP A 616 18.57 39.93 17.18
C TRP A 616 17.96 39.29 15.94
N GLY A 617 16.70 39.54 15.67
CA GLY A 617 16.02 39.00 14.47
C GLY A 617 16.64 39.57 13.19
N LYS A 618 16.91 40.86 13.18
CA LYS A 618 17.55 41.55 12.04
C LYS A 618 19.01 41.13 11.87
N LEU A 619 19.75 41.00 12.97
CA LEU A 619 21.14 40.54 12.94
C LEU A 619 21.24 39.11 12.40
N LYS A 620 20.40 38.18 12.93
CA LYS A 620 20.34 36.81 12.43
C LYS A 620 19.97 36.73 10.96
N SER A 621 19.02 37.54 10.50
CA SER A 621 18.67 37.61 9.08
C SER A 621 19.82 38.17 8.23
N CYS A 622 20.51 39.23 8.69
CA CYS A 622 21.67 39.79 8.02
C CYS A 622 22.79 38.74 7.84
N ILE A 623 23.15 38.04 8.91
CA ILE A 623 24.15 36.95 8.86
C ILE A 623 23.73 35.88 7.86
N ARG A 624 22.51 35.36 7.99
CA ARG A 624 21.98 34.29 7.13
C ARG A 624 22.01 34.71 5.66
N ASP A 625 21.43 35.85 5.33
CA ASP A 625 21.25 36.30 3.95
C ASP A 625 22.60 36.61 3.28
N THR A 626 23.53 37.21 4.02
CA THR A 626 24.88 37.51 3.52
C THR A 626 25.70 36.25 3.29
N LEU A 627 25.69 35.34 4.27
CA LEU A 627 26.41 34.07 4.18
C LEU A 627 25.82 33.17 3.10
N SER A 628 24.48 33.04 2.99
CA SER A 628 23.81 32.29 1.94
C SER A 628 24.21 32.78 0.55
N ASN A 629 24.22 34.10 0.32
CA ASN A 629 24.65 34.72 -0.93
C ASN A 629 26.11 34.40 -1.26
N TYR A 630 27.01 34.46 -0.26
CA TYR A 630 28.42 34.12 -0.43
C TYR A 630 28.59 32.63 -0.81
N ILE A 631 27.99 31.71 -0.04
CA ILE A 631 28.07 30.28 -0.26
C ILE A 631 27.49 29.92 -1.63
N TRP A 632 26.32 30.47 -1.99
CA TRP A 632 25.71 30.24 -3.29
C TRP A 632 26.59 30.68 -4.46
N LYS A 633 27.21 31.88 -4.35
CA LYS A 633 28.13 32.38 -5.38
C LYS A 633 29.33 31.44 -5.56
N LYS A 634 29.88 30.91 -4.48
CA LYS A 634 31.07 30.04 -4.48
C LYS A 634 30.79 28.61 -4.85
N THR A 635 29.65 28.04 -4.42
CA THR A 635 29.42 26.58 -4.46
C THR A 635 28.17 26.16 -5.21
N LYS A 636 27.21 27.06 -5.47
CA LYS A 636 25.85 26.76 -5.98
C LYS A 636 25.07 25.78 -5.09
N ARG A 637 25.40 25.75 -3.79
CA ARG A 637 24.68 24.98 -2.76
C ARG A 637 24.04 25.96 -1.79
N ASP A 638 22.95 25.51 -1.14
CA ASP A 638 22.14 26.32 -0.19
C ASP A 638 22.00 25.58 1.14
N PRO A 639 23.09 25.47 1.96
CA PRO A 639 23.02 24.82 3.26
C PRO A 639 22.12 25.62 4.21
N MET A 640 21.51 24.90 5.18
CA MET A 640 20.79 25.56 6.26
C MET A 640 21.79 26.39 7.10
N ILE A 641 21.52 27.68 7.28
CA ILE A 641 22.36 28.55 8.08
C ILE A 641 21.67 28.91 9.40
N LEU A 642 22.32 28.54 10.52
CA LEU A 642 21.81 28.77 11.87
C LEU A 642 22.69 29.78 12.60
N PRO A 643 22.33 31.09 12.64
CA PRO A 643 23.04 32.09 13.42
C PRO A 643 22.69 32.01 14.91
N ILE A 644 23.71 31.95 15.76
CA ILE A 644 23.62 31.95 17.21
C ILE A 644 24.32 33.22 17.69
N ILE A 645 23.61 34.13 18.35
CA ILE A 645 24.13 35.34 18.90
C ILE A 645 24.07 35.25 20.43
N THR A 646 25.18 35.58 21.10
CA THR A 646 25.28 35.71 22.54
C THR A 646 25.69 37.11 22.91
N GLU A 647 25.22 37.63 24.02
CA GLU A 647 25.63 38.91 24.60
C GLU A 647 26.32 38.67 25.94
N VAL A 648 27.41 39.36 26.19
CA VAL A 648 28.18 39.29 27.42
C VAL A 648 28.47 40.70 27.97
#